data_f5e80f19619c6fac1dcbd2a23bd018bd
#
_entry.id   f5e80f19619c6fac1dcbd2a23bd018bd
#
_cell.length_a   1.000
_cell.length_b   1.000
_cell.length_c   1.000
_cell.angle_alpha   90.00
_cell.angle_beta   90.00
_cell.angle_gamma   90.00
#
_symmetry.space_group_name_H-M   'P 1'
#
loop_
_entity.id
_entity.type
_entity.pdbx_description
1 polymer ?
#
loop_
_entity_poly.entity_id
_entity_poly.type
_entity_poly.pdbx_seq_one_letter_code
_entity_poly.pdbx_strand_id
1 'polypeptide(L)'
;FSLSVRDFRITDAALSYVDDSTHTSFRTLLPLLRLRGDFSAAQSTLDLRMRTEETTFSSGVVTLLSNAEIELNADVAADLEKNRFELKENKLRLNAIEATLDGWAELGDDAVAMDLSLGCERVEFKDVLSLIPAFYTRNYRGLSASGELTLSLWAKGELRGAELPAFGLELGVRNGGFQYASLPKAVSDINIQASVTNPGGVMDRTVVDIPTFGLRMGDNSLAATFHGTTLVSDPDLRASLEGKLDLADIGEVYPLEDGMSLKGFIQADLSAAGRMSDVENRRYDRVSASGNFVVENVDAQLPGLPAIGLRRAAAGISPQAMTLGELSLTIGGSDLAANGQLTDYIDYLLRGATLSGRLYVNSKLLDLNEILASLSSTETAGGDAAEEPAAEETPAEGDVAAQAVEIPRNLNLSLRTEVGKLLYEKMVIEQLSGEVRVANGTLSLDGLRMKAFDGSLTASGSYSTADAAHPALAFNLGFTDASYARTFEQLEMVQRIVPLFEKAGGVYSMSLDMKMNLDQAMEPDLMSLDAQGELRSADIHIEQLKAFEVLAKTLGNDALSSIRAKDVVIPFSIRQGRLTTKPFDLKMGDVSLNLSGSTGLDQSIDYTAQVALPASATGGVLSKVNVGIGGTFTDPKITIGVKEAVEEAARNLIDEQVQKLTGNESLSEAVQEQAAKLREEARKAGEKLIAAAEEQRTKLVDAAKNPIAKLAAEKAGDKLVDEARKQADKLTAEAEAQIEKLASKAQ
;
A
#
# COMPACT_ATOMS: atom_id res chain seq x y z
N PHE A 1 11.29 69.56 -18.04
CA PHE A 1 11.19 69.37 -16.57
C PHE A 1 12.46 68.69 -16.12
N SER A 2 13.33 69.33 -15.37
CA SER A 2 14.41 68.69 -14.63
C SER A 2 13.90 68.41 -13.24
N LEU A 3 13.71 67.10 -12.87
CA LEU A 3 13.37 66.68 -11.54
C LEU A 3 14.68 66.35 -10.79
N SER A 4 15.04 67.15 -9.80
CA SER A 4 16.19 66.88 -8.94
C SER A 4 15.74 66.08 -7.73
N VAL A 5 15.99 64.79 -7.73
CA VAL A 5 15.77 63.91 -6.59
C VAL A 5 17.07 63.86 -5.77
N ARG A 6 16.99 64.18 -4.48
CA ARG A 6 18.16 64.15 -3.55
C ARG A 6 18.04 63.09 -2.45
N ASP A 7 16.90 62.54 -2.26
CA ASP A 7 16.62 61.49 -1.25
C ASP A 7 15.56 60.55 -1.82
N PHE A 8 15.95 59.35 -2.13
CA PHE A 8 15.07 58.27 -2.55
C PHE A 8 14.92 57.31 -1.37
N ARG A 9 13.69 57.04 -0.98
CA ARG A 9 13.45 56.17 0.16
C ARG A 9 12.28 55.22 -0.10
N ILE A 10 12.50 53.97 0.23
CA ILE A 10 11.46 52.92 0.40
C ILE A 10 11.46 52.52 1.86
N THR A 11 10.31 52.46 2.47
CA THR A 11 10.13 51.98 3.87
C THR A 11 9.03 50.98 3.92
N ASP A 12 9.19 50.01 4.81
CA ASP A 12 8.16 48.99 5.16
C ASP A 12 7.60 48.28 3.92
N ALA A 13 8.46 47.88 2.98
CA ALA A 13 8.11 47.13 1.78
C ALA A 13 8.32 45.63 2.01
N ALA A 14 7.48 44.79 1.42
CA ALA A 14 7.70 43.36 1.31
C ALA A 14 8.00 42.99 -0.15
N LEU A 15 9.06 42.23 -0.34
CA LEU A 15 9.44 41.69 -1.63
C LEU A 15 9.31 40.20 -1.67
N SER A 16 8.65 39.65 -2.70
CA SER A 16 8.55 38.23 -2.94
C SER A 16 8.78 37.93 -4.40
N TYR A 17 9.62 36.97 -4.67
CA TYR A 17 9.92 36.44 -6.00
C TYR A 17 9.77 34.91 -5.92
N VAL A 18 9.00 34.35 -6.84
CA VAL A 18 8.83 32.88 -6.95
C VAL A 18 8.97 32.52 -8.43
N ASP A 19 9.83 31.59 -8.72
CA ASP A 19 10.03 31.00 -10.04
C ASP A 19 9.80 29.49 -9.93
N ASP A 20 8.64 29.06 -10.38
CA ASP A 20 8.22 27.64 -10.35
C ASP A 20 9.04 26.78 -11.33
N SER A 21 9.61 27.39 -12.38
CA SER A 21 10.40 26.66 -13.39
C SER A 21 11.76 26.22 -12.87
N THR A 22 12.36 27.03 -12.01
CA THR A 22 13.65 26.76 -11.36
C THR A 22 13.49 26.32 -9.89
N HIS A 23 12.26 26.25 -9.40
CA HIS A 23 11.93 26.00 -7.99
C HIS A 23 12.68 26.96 -7.05
N THR A 24 12.78 28.23 -7.44
CA THR A 24 13.50 29.26 -6.69
C THR A 24 12.51 30.21 -6.04
N SER A 25 12.69 30.48 -4.75
CA SER A 25 11.90 31.47 -4.04
C SER A 25 12.78 32.40 -3.21
N PHE A 26 12.42 33.68 -3.23
CA PHE A 26 13.03 34.73 -2.41
C PHE A 26 11.94 35.56 -1.76
N ARG A 27 12.05 35.77 -0.46
CA ARG A 27 11.14 36.63 0.32
C ARG A 27 11.97 37.47 1.28
N THR A 28 11.59 38.74 1.45
CA THR A 28 12.21 39.63 2.43
C THR A 28 11.29 40.78 2.79
N LEU A 29 11.36 41.19 4.04
CA LEU A 29 10.88 42.53 4.46
C LEU A 29 11.98 43.53 4.25
N LEU A 30 11.65 44.71 3.78
CA LEU A 30 12.56 45.84 3.52
C LEU A 30 12.13 47.05 4.37
N PRO A 31 12.49 47.08 5.65
CA PRO A 31 12.20 48.21 6.53
C PRO A 31 12.80 49.54 6.02
N LEU A 32 13.95 49.47 5.40
CA LEU A 32 14.59 50.66 4.88
C LEU A 32 15.44 50.35 3.64
N LEU A 33 15.17 51.08 2.57
CA LEU A 33 16.13 51.35 1.49
C LEU A 33 16.17 52.86 1.29
N ARG A 34 17.33 53.45 1.52
CA ARG A 34 17.54 54.89 1.33
C ARG A 34 18.78 55.11 0.47
N LEU A 35 18.62 55.94 -0.52
CA LEU A 35 19.68 56.42 -1.38
C LEU A 35 19.63 57.96 -1.41
N ARG A 36 20.67 58.58 -0.90
CA ARG A 36 20.74 60.05 -0.73
C ARG A 36 21.95 60.61 -1.52
N GLY A 37 21.73 61.64 -2.29
CA GLY A 37 22.79 62.30 -3.04
C GLY A 37 22.21 63.20 -4.14
N ASP A 38 23.04 63.63 -5.06
CA ASP A 38 22.60 64.44 -6.20
C ASP A 38 22.41 63.57 -7.44
N PHE A 39 21.18 63.16 -7.70
CA PHE A 39 20.81 62.31 -8.84
C PHE A 39 20.76 63.10 -10.17
N SER A 40 21.01 64.41 -10.15
CA SER A 40 21.06 65.24 -11.37
C SER A 40 22.47 65.48 -11.87
N ALA A 41 23.48 65.20 -11.09
CA ALA A 41 24.88 65.31 -11.47
C ALA A 41 25.34 64.09 -12.25
N ALA A 42 26.14 64.32 -13.34
CA ALA A 42 26.71 63.20 -14.09
C ALA A 42 27.57 62.26 -13.23
N GLN A 43 28.26 62.81 -12.24
CA GLN A 43 29.01 62.09 -11.23
C GLN A 43 28.62 62.55 -9.83
N SER A 44 28.33 61.60 -8.93
CA SER A 44 27.86 61.88 -7.58
C SER A 44 28.32 60.80 -6.61
N THR A 45 28.43 61.14 -5.33
CA THR A 45 28.52 60.16 -4.25
C THR A 45 27.18 60.07 -3.59
N LEU A 46 26.64 58.88 -3.52
CA LEU A 46 25.32 58.56 -2.95
C LEU A 46 25.53 57.76 -1.64
N ASP A 47 24.90 58.22 -0.57
CA ASP A 47 24.83 57.51 0.70
C ASP A 47 23.72 56.44 0.56
N LEU A 48 24.10 55.16 0.51
CA LEU A 48 23.22 54.00 0.48
C LEU A 48 23.05 53.41 1.88
N ARG A 49 21.81 53.30 2.33
CA ARG A 49 21.46 52.56 3.52
C ARG A 49 20.33 51.58 3.20
N MET A 50 20.57 50.30 3.42
CA MET A 50 19.60 49.24 3.21
C MET A 50 19.53 48.34 4.45
N ARG A 51 18.33 48.03 4.85
CA ARG A 51 18.06 47.02 5.86
C ARG A 51 16.95 46.11 5.40
N THR A 52 17.18 44.82 5.45
CA THR A 52 16.17 43.80 5.22
C THR A 52 16.02 42.95 6.47
N GLU A 53 14.83 42.38 6.64
CA GLU A 53 14.47 41.47 7.73
C GLU A 53 13.73 40.26 7.13
N GLU A 54 13.72 39.13 7.85
CA GLU A 54 13.03 37.90 7.43
C GLU A 54 13.43 37.44 6.02
N THR A 55 14.68 37.73 5.61
CA THR A 55 15.15 37.35 4.28
C THR A 55 15.32 35.84 4.18
N THR A 56 14.54 35.23 3.30
CA THR A 56 14.55 33.78 3.04
C THR A 56 14.78 33.53 1.55
N PHE A 57 15.73 32.65 1.25
CA PHE A 57 16.06 32.23 -0.09
C PHE A 57 16.16 30.72 -0.19
N SER A 58 15.35 30.12 -1.07
CA SER A 58 15.33 28.68 -1.31
C SER A 58 15.54 28.36 -2.78
N SER A 59 16.23 27.27 -3.07
CA SER A 59 16.44 26.73 -4.42
C SER A 59 16.23 25.22 -4.40
N GLY A 60 15.26 24.75 -5.18
CA GLY A 60 14.78 23.38 -5.07
C GLY A 60 14.23 23.07 -3.67
N VAL A 61 14.64 21.95 -3.11
CA VAL A 61 14.29 21.53 -1.74
C VAL A 61 15.20 22.13 -0.65
N VAL A 62 16.18 22.95 -1.03
CA VAL A 62 17.19 23.49 -0.10
C VAL A 62 16.91 24.96 0.20
N THR A 63 16.72 25.30 1.47
CA THR A 63 16.70 26.67 1.93
C THR A 63 18.15 27.11 2.21
N LEU A 64 18.67 28.00 1.37
CA LEU A 64 20.06 28.50 1.45
C LEU A 64 20.22 29.62 2.47
N LEU A 65 19.17 30.42 2.65
CA LEU A 65 19.11 31.50 3.63
C LEU A 65 17.71 31.53 4.23
N SER A 66 17.60 31.61 5.53
CA SER A 66 16.31 31.61 6.23
C SER A 66 16.27 32.72 7.26
N ASN A 67 15.21 33.52 7.21
CA ASN A 67 14.93 34.58 8.20
C ASN A 67 16.11 35.49 8.56
N ALA A 68 16.95 35.81 7.57
CA ALA A 68 18.18 36.57 7.78
C ALA A 68 17.93 38.07 7.79
N GLU A 69 18.69 38.80 8.60
CA GLU A 69 18.80 40.27 8.57
C GLU A 69 20.00 40.67 7.70
N ILE A 70 19.79 41.58 6.74
CA ILE A 70 20.88 42.15 5.95
C ILE A 70 20.88 43.68 6.13
N GLU A 71 22.01 44.23 6.50
CA GLU A 71 22.20 45.65 6.59
C GLU A 71 23.42 46.05 5.73
N LEU A 72 23.20 46.97 4.78
CA LEU A 72 24.26 47.53 3.94
C LEU A 72 24.29 49.06 4.09
N ASN A 73 25.43 49.56 4.56
CA ASN A 73 25.73 50.98 4.61
C ASN A 73 26.96 51.21 3.76
N ALA A 74 26.82 52.04 2.69
CA ALA A 74 27.90 52.26 1.76
C ALA A 74 27.81 53.63 1.15
N ASP A 75 28.96 54.25 0.86
CA ASP A 75 29.08 55.34 -0.05
C ASP A 75 29.24 54.81 -1.49
N VAL A 76 28.32 55.19 -2.37
CA VAL A 76 28.31 54.77 -3.77
C VAL A 76 28.76 55.90 -4.67
N ALA A 77 29.95 55.77 -5.25
CA ALA A 77 30.34 56.68 -6.33
C ALA A 77 29.56 56.32 -7.61
N ALA A 78 28.64 57.16 -8.02
CA ALA A 78 27.78 56.98 -9.18
C ALA A 78 28.24 57.83 -10.37
N ASP A 79 28.49 57.20 -11.50
CA ASP A 79 28.62 57.82 -12.82
C ASP A 79 27.31 57.55 -13.57
N LEU A 80 26.39 58.50 -13.54
CA LEU A 80 25.05 58.36 -14.08
C LEU A 80 25.00 58.40 -15.62
N GLU A 81 26.06 58.90 -16.29
CA GLU A 81 26.16 58.85 -17.76
C GLU A 81 26.46 57.42 -18.22
N LYS A 82 27.26 56.70 -17.45
CA LYS A 82 27.61 55.30 -17.72
C LYS A 82 26.76 54.31 -16.96
N ASN A 83 25.83 54.74 -16.08
CA ASN A 83 25.11 53.90 -15.14
C ASN A 83 26.06 53.02 -14.31
N ARG A 84 27.21 53.54 -13.93
CA ARG A 84 28.23 52.82 -13.17
C ARG A 84 28.22 53.24 -11.70
N PHE A 85 28.19 52.28 -10.83
CA PHE A 85 28.11 52.45 -9.40
C PHE A 85 29.28 51.70 -8.75
N GLU A 86 30.11 52.40 -7.99
CA GLU A 86 31.27 51.86 -7.28
C GLU A 86 31.03 51.99 -5.78
N LEU A 87 31.13 50.90 -5.06
CA LEU A 87 30.97 50.84 -3.62
C LEU A 87 32.25 51.31 -2.94
N LYS A 88 32.12 52.28 -2.01
CA LYS A 88 33.23 52.83 -1.21
C LYS A 88 32.82 52.88 0.24
N GLU A 89 33.80 52.74 1.14
CA GLU A 89 33.59 52.86 2.59
C GLU A 89 32.33 52.13 3.10
N ASN A 90 32.20 50.87 2.74
CA ASN A 90 31.01 50.11 2.97
C ASN A 90 31.11 49.23 4.23
N LYS A 91 29.92 48.91 4.79
CA LYS A 91 29.72 47.87 5.80
C LYS A 91 28.49 47.06 5.40
N LEU A 92 28.71 45.79 5.16
CA LEU A 92 27.67 44.80 5.01
C LEU A 92 27.60 43.98 6.30
N ARG A 93 26.38 43.83 6.86
CA ARG A 93 26.12 42.92 7.96
C ARG A 93 25.04 41.94 7.53
N LEU A 94 25.35 40.66 7.68
CA LEU A 94 24.45 39.57 7.47
C LEU A 94 24.28 38.85 8.81
N ASN A 95 23.13 39.02 9.47
CA ASN A 95 22.94 38.67 10.87
C ASN A 95 24.05 39.24 11.77
N ALA A 96 24.88 38.40 12.38
CA ALA A 96 26.02 38.79 13.19
C ALA A 96 27.33 38.94 12.38
N ILE A 97 27.35 38.57 11.10
CA ILE A 97 28.55 38.57 10.28
C ILE A 97 28.78 39.94 9.68
N GLU A 98 29.93 40.57 9.96
CA GLU A 98 30.37 41.77 9.29
C GLU A 98 31.26 41.42 8.09
N ALA A 99 30.96 42.04 6.96
CA ALA A 99 31.66 41.84 5.71
C ALA A 99 31.91 43.19 5.01
N THR A 100 32.93 43.26 4.16
CA THR A 100 33.12 44.34 3.22
C THR A 100 32.68 43.90 1.82
N LEU A 101 31.97 44.78 1.11
CA LEU A 101 31.56 44.56 -0.28
C LEU A 101 32.23 45.63 -1.12
N ASP A 102 33.28 45.28 -1.85
CA ASP A 102 34.06 46.17 -2.68
C ASP A 102 33.78 45.93 -4.16
N GLY A 103 34.02 46.99 -4.95
CA GLY A 103 33.95 46.89 -6.39
C GLY A 103 32.90 47.78 -7.04
N TRP A 104 32.54 47.45 -8.24
CA TRP A 104 31.64 48.24 -9.06
C TRP A 104 30.70 47.40 -9.93
N ALA A 105 29.55 47.99 -10.29
CA ALA A 105 28.63 47.51 -11.29
C ALA A 105 28.22 48.60 -12.27
N GLU A 106 28.10 48.26 -13.56
CA GLU A 106 27.67 49.13 -14.65
C GLU A 106 26.47 48.53 -15.35
N LEU A 107 25.35 49.24 -15.33
CA LEU A 107 24.07 48.79 -15.84
C LEU A 107 23.91 49.19 -17.30
N GLY A 108 24.14 48.28 -18.25
CA GLY A 108 23.84 48.47 -19.67
C GLY A 108 22.43 48.04 -20.03
N ASP A 109 22.05 48.31 -21.31
CA ASP A 109 20.70 47.99 -21.79
C ASP A 109 20.41 46.45 -21.76
N ASP A 110 21.40 45.63 -22.14
CA ASP A 110 21.27 44.17 -22.26
C ASP A 110 22.21 43.39 -21.34
N ALA A 111 23.09 44.06 -20.60
CA ALA A 111 24.07 43.41 -19.74
C ALA A 111 24.39 44.24 -18.50
N VAL A 112 24.82 43.55 -17.44
CA VAL A 112 25.41 44.19 -16.26
C VAL A 112 26.88 43.79 -16.18
N ALA A 113 27.78 44.76 -16.39
CA ALA A 113 29.21 44.55 -16.17
C ALA A 113 29.54 44.77 -14.69
N MET A 114 30.39 43.94 -14.12
CA MET A 114 30.72 44.02 -12.69
C MET A 114 32.13 43.52 -12.37
N ASP A 115 32.67 44.03 -11.29
CA ASP A 115 33.86 43.54 -10.60
C ASP A 115 33.59 43.76 -9.11
N LEU A 116 33.00 42.73 -8.47
CA LEU A 116 32.52 42.79 -7.09
C LEU A 116 33.28 41.73 -6.26
N SER A 117 33.63 42.10 -5.04
CA SER A 117 34.20 41.17 -4.07
C SER A 117 33.58 41.41 -2.69
N LEU A 118 33.24 40.32 -2.02
CA LEU A 118 32.78 40.33 -0.64
C LEU A 118 33.76 39.50 0.19
N GLY A 119 34.28 40.09 1.22
CA GLY A 119 35.22 39.45 2.13
C GLY A 119 34.78 39.58 3.58
N CYS A 120 34.91 38.47 4.30
CA CYS A 120 34.77 38.45 5.75
C CYS A 120 36.11 38.02 6.35
N GLU A 121 36.83 38.98 6.97
CA GLU A 121 38.04 38.69 7.69
C GLU A 121 37.69 38.42 9.18
N ARG A 122 38.00 37.23 9.67
CA ARG A 122 37.82 36.83 11.06
C ARG A 122 36.40 36.93 11.60
N VAL A 123 35.51 36.11 11.05
CA VAL A 123 34.19 35.87 11.62
C VAL A 123 34.33 34.80 12.67
N GLU A 124 33.78 35.02 13.85
CA GLU A 124 33.69 33.95 14.84
C GLU A 124 32.74 32.85 14.33
N PHE A 125 33.14 31.60 14.45
CA PHE A 125 32.36 30.47 13.93
C PHE A 125 30.91 30.43 14.46
N LYS A 126 30.65 30.98 15.67
CA LYS A 126 29.32 31.12 16.25
C LYS A 126 28.37 31.96 15.37
N ASP A 127 28.93 33.00 14.73
CA ASP A 127 28.12 33.94 13.92
C ASP A 127 27.66 33.31 12.61
N VAL A 128 28.44 32.33 12.10
CA VAL A 128 28.09 31.57 10.91
C VAL A 128 27.07 30.48 11.21
N LEU A 129 27.09 29.87 12.37
CA LEU A 129 26.04 28.95 12.79
C LEU A 129 24.66 29.63 12.73
N SER A 130 24.62 30.98 12.86
CA SER A 130 23.41 31.75 12.68
C SER A 130 22.86 31.73 11.26
N LEU A 131 23.58 31.26 10.25
CA LEU A 131 23.16 31.14 8.86
C LEU A 131 22.67 29.74 8.50
N ILE A 132 22.88 28.74 9.35
CA ILE A 132 22.49 27.36 9.07
C ILE A 132 21.03 27.13 9.48
N PRO A 133 20.10 26.80 8.56
CA PRO A 133 18.68 26.65 8.89
C PRO A 133 18.39 25.71 10.05
N ALA A 134 19.08 24.59 10.18
CA ALA A 134 18.93 23.64 11.26
C ALA A 134 19.16 24.21 12.66
N PHE A 135 19.88 25.31 12.77
CA PHE A 135 20.14 25.98 14.05
C PHE A 135 19.17 27.13 14.36
N TYR A 136 18.21 27.45 13.45
CA TYR A 136 17.24 28.53 13.68
C TYR A 136 16.15 28.19 14.68
N THR A 137 15.87 26.91 14.88
CA THR A 137 14.80 26.50 15.74
C THR A 137 15.21 26.46 17.22
N ARG A 138 14.80 27.50 17.93
CA ARG A 138 14.50 27.55 19.38
C ARG A 138 15.63 27.63 20.42
N ASN A 139 16.91 27.27 20.20
CA ASN A 139 17.84 27.12 21.34
C ASN A 139 19.25 27.68 21.19
N TYR A 140 19.43 28.86 20.56
CA TYR A 140 20.72 29.57 20.58
C TYR A 140 21.16 30.06 21.98
N ARG A 141 20.23 30.08 22.93
CA ARG A 141 20.57 30.53 24.28
C ARG A 141 21.45 29.47 24.96
N GLY A 142 22.73 29.78 25.08
CA GLY A 142 23.70 28.89 25.73
C GLY A 142 24.63 28.13 24.80
N LEU A 143 24.60 28.39 23.49
CA LEU A 143 25.59 27.87 22.54
C LEU A 143 26.88 28.67 22.66
N SER A 144 27.98 28.01 23.00
CA SER A 144 29.34 28.55 22.88
C SER A 144 29.97 27.99 21.60
N ALA A 145 30.59 28.82 20.81
CA ALA A 145 31.32 28.39 19.62
C ALA A 145 32.69 29.05 19.57
N SER A 146 33.63 28.36 18.95
CA SER A 146 35.03 28.78 18.82
C SER A 146 35.52 28.46 17.41
N GLY A 147 36.63 29.02 17.01
CA GLY A 147 37.26 28.80 15.72
C GLY A 147 37.25 30.04 14.83
N GLU A 148 38.05 29.97 13.79
CA GLU A 148 38.18 31.05 12.80
C GLU A 148 37.45 30.63 11.49
N LEU A 149 36.68 31.55 10.95
CA LEU A 149 36.06 31.43 9.62
C LEU A 149 36.58 32.53 8.70
N THR A 150 36.84 32.12 7.48
CA THR A 150 37.10 33.02 6.36
C THR A 150 36.06 32.75 5.28
N LEU A 151 35.45 33.79 4.75
CA LEU A 151 34.54 33.74 3.60
C LEU A 151 34.94 34.80 2.59
N SER A 152 35.10 34.39 1.35
CA SER A 152 35.37 35.28 0.22
C SER A 152 34.45 34.91 -0.93
N LEU A 153 33.79 35.92 -1.49
CA LEU A 153 33.00 35.77 -2.70
C LEU A 153 33.44 36.85 -3.70
N TRP A 154 33.42 36.52 -4.96
CA TRP A 154 33.70 37.49 -6.01
C TRP A 154 32.90 37.22 -7.29
N ALA A 155 32.62 38.25 -8.05
CA ALA A 155 31.99 38.17 -9.39
C ALA A 155 32.63 39.20 -10.32
N LYS A 156 33.10 38.77 -11.48
CA LYS A 156 33.83 39.62 -12.43
C LYS A 156 33.48 39.30 -13.87
N GLY A 157 33.08 40.32 -14.62
CA GLY A 157 32.69 40.20 -16.03
C GLY A 157 31.30 40.73 -16.29
N GLU A 158 30.65 40.22 -17.30
CA GLU A 158 29.32 40.64 -17.70
C GLU A 158 28.27 39.54 -17.39
N LEU A 159 27.15 39.95 -16.81
CA LEU A 159 25.92 39.17 -16.76
C LEU A 159 25.03 39.59 -17.94
N ARG A 160 24.80 38.67 -18.89
CA ARG A 160 24.00 38.91 -20.09
C ARG A 160 23.01 37.80 -20.34
N GLY A 161 21.77 38.01 -20.01
CA GLY A 161 20.75 36.93 -20.08
C GLY A 161 21.16 35.72 -19.26
N ALA A 162 21.41 34.59 -19.91
CA ALA A 162 21.85 33.33 -19.26
C ALA A 162 23.40 33.21 -19.18
N GLU A 163 24.16 34.15 -19.76
CA GLU A 163 25.62 34.17 -19.65
C GLU A 163 26.04 34.82 -18.33
N LEU A 164 26.76 34.07 -17.51
CA LEU A 164 27.21 34.47 -16.19
C LEU A 164 28.57 35.17 -16.26
N PRO A 165 28.85 36.14 -15.38
CA PRO A 165 30.21 36.58 -15.11
C PRO A 165 31.04 35.44 -14.54
N ALA A 166 32.35 35.54 -14.55
CA ALA A 166 33.17 34.68 -13.72
C ALA A 166 32.87 34.98 -12.25
N PHE A 167 32.75 33.91 -11.43
CA PHE A 167 32.51 34.06 -10.00
C PHE A 167 33.21 32.99 -9.17
N GLY A 168 33.36 33.26 -7.90
CA GLY A 168 33.89 32.31 -6.93
C GLY A 168 33.42 32.57 -5.53
N LEU A 169 33.43 31.48 -4.75
CA LEU A 169 33.23 31.44 -3.32
C LEU A 169 34.35 30.61 -2.71
N GLU A 170 35.00 31.10 -1.67
CA GLU A 170 35.95 30.34 -0.84
C GLU A 170 35.51 30.41 0.62
N LEU A 171 35.40 29.22 1.24
CA LEU A 171 35.05 29.07 2.63
C LEU A 171 36.17 28.31 3.34
N GLY A 172 36.68 28.87 4.41
CA GLY A 172 37.63 28.22 5.30
C GLY A 172 37.12 28.21 6.74
N VAL A 173 37.15 27.08 7.38
CA VAL A 173 36.95 26.96 8.84
C VAL A 173 38.20 26.27 9.43
N ARG A 174 38.76 26.85 10.49
CA ARG A 174 39.91 26.28 11.19
C ARG A 174 39.59 26.15 12.67
N ASN A 175 39.84 24.95 13.21
CA ASN A 175 39.65 24.63 14.62
C ASN A 175 38.28 25.09 15.14
N GLY A 176 37.27 24.98 14.28
CA GLY A 176 35.89 25.27 14.64
C GLY A 176 35.37 24.29 15.70
N GLY A 177 34.49 24.77 16.55
CA GLY A 177 33.86 23.95 17.57
C GLY A 177 32.64 24.64 18.14
N PHE A 178 31.70 23.84 18.63
CA PHE A 178 30.56 24.37 19.36
C PHE A 178 30.12 23.41 20.48
N GLN A 179 29.53 23.99 21.52
CA GLN A 179 28.96 23.25 22.64
C GLN A 179 27.73 23.98 23.18
N TYR A 180 26.70 23.24 23.45
CA TYR A 180 25.54 23.72 24.20
C TYR A 180 25.85 23.64 25.70
N ALA A 181 25.57 24.71 26.43
CA ALA A 181 25.87 24.77 27.88
C ALA A 181 25.12 23.70 28.70
N SER A 182 23.99 23.22 28.20
CA SER A 182 23.16 22.15 28.79
C SER A 182 23.66 20.73 28.46
N LEU A 183 24.62 20.57 27.54
CA LEU A 183 25.08 19.26 27.08
C LEU A 183 26.55 19.00 27.43
N PRO A 184 26.89 17.74 27.74
CA PRO A 184 28.22 17.41 28.29
C PRO A 184 29.33 17.41 27.24
N LYS A 185 29.02 17.19 25.95
CA LYS A 185 30.03 17.07 24.89
C LYS A 185 29.98 18.22 23.90
N ALA A 186 31.09 18.47 23.25
CA ALA A 186 31.23 19.45 22.17
C ALA A 186 31.47 18.77 20.84
N VAL A 187 31.10 19.45 19.76
CA VAL A 187 31.71 19.21 18.46
C VAL A 187 32.95 20.07 18.35
N SER A 188 34.08 19.47 18.03
CA SER A 188 35.38 20.11 17.94
C SER A 188 36.12 19.77 16.66
N ASP A 189 37.31 20.37 16.48
CA ASP A 189 38.19 20.11 15.34
C ASP A 189 37.49 20.25 13.97
N ILE A 190 36.50 21.15 13.89
CA ILE A 190 35.84 21.43 12.62
C ILE A 190 36.82 22.16 11.71
N ASN A 191 37.26 21.47 10.67
CA ASN A 191 38.16 22.02 9.66
C ASN A 191 37.50 21.83 8.30
N ILE A 192 37.26 22.93 7.60
CA ILE A 192 36.60 22.94 6.28
C ILE A 192 37.41 23.82 5.35
N GLN A 193 37.69 23.30 4.16
CA GLN A 193 38.07 24.07 3.00
C GLN A 193 37.07 23.75 1.88
N ALA A 194 36.39 24.75 1.37
CA ALA A 194 35.44 24.59 0.30
C ALA A 194 35.56 25.75 -0.68
N SER A 195 35.47 25.47 -1.97
CA SER A 195 35.43 26.45 -3.01
C SER A 195 34.39 26.12 -4.07
N VAL A 196 33.79 27.18 -4.62
CA VAL A 196 32.92 27.12 -5.80
C VAL A 196 33.47 28.13 -6.78
N THR A 197 33.80 27.73 -7.99
CA THR A 197 34.35 28.63 -9.02
C THR A 197 33.67 28.41 -10.37
N ASN A 198 33.39 29.48 -11.06
CA ASN A 198 32.94 29.49 -12.44
C ASN A 198 33.76 30.49 -13.26
N PRO A 199 34.41 30.08 -14.35
CA PRO A 199 35.21 30.98 -15.17
C PRO A 199 34.38 31.95 -16.03
N GLY A 200 33.06 31.93 -15.89
CA GLY A 200 32.12 32.70 -16.70
C GLY A 200 31.49 31.88 -17.83
N GLY A 201 30.37 32.39 -18.37
CA GLY A 201 29.56 31.75 -19.40
C GLY A 201 28.39 31.01 -18.84
N VAL A 202 28.36 29.68 -18.98
CA VAL A 202 27.23 28.85 -18.53
C VAL A 202 27.45 28.31 -17.12
N MET A 203 26.35 28.05 -16.39
CA MET A 203 26.38 27.49 -15.04
C MET A 203 27.11 26.15 -14.98
N ASP A 204 27.05 25.36 -16.04
CA ASP A 204 27.68 24.05 -16.14
C ASP A 204 29.22 24.05 -16.06
N ARG A 205 29.86 25.20 -16.18
CA ARG A 205 31.31 25.35 -15.97
C ARG A 205 31.68 25.52 -14.50
N THR A 206 30.71 25.46 -13.61
CA THR A 206 30.96 25.55 -12.17
C THR A 206 31.71 24.33 -11.68
N VAL A 207 32.73 24.57 -10.87
CA VAL A 207 33.50 23.55 -10.14
C VAL A 207 33.23 23.76 -8.67
N VAL A 208 32.90 22.71 -7.99
CA VAL A 208 32.79 22.66 -6.50
C VAL A 208 33.89 21.78 -6.00
N ASP A 209 34.72 22.30 -5.08
CA ASP A 209 35.83 21.55 -4.49
C ASP A 209 35.83 21.69 -2.97
N ILE A 210 35.85 20.57 -2.27
CA ILE A 210 35.93 20.46 -0.82
C ILE A 210 37.08 19.49 -0.50
N PRO A 211 38.34 19.94 -0.58
CA PRO A 211 39.49 19.08 -0.35
C PRO A 211 39.62 18.66 1.12
N THR A 212 38.96 19.41 2.02
CA THR A 212 39.01 19.13 3.45
C THR A 212 37.65 19.41 4.08
N PHE A 213 37.05 18.38 4.64
CA PHE A 213 35.96 18.46 5.60
C PHE A 213 36.29 17.52 6.73
N GLY A 214 36.35 18.03 7.96
CA GLY A 214 36.60 17.20 9.14
C GLY A 214 35.93 17.76 10.37
N LEU A 215 35.51 16.90 11.25
CA LEU A 215 35.01 17.25 12.57
C LEU A 215 35.23 16.10 13.56
N ARG A 216 35.21 16.43 14.84
CA ARG A 216 35.24 15.47 15.96
C ARG A 216 34.05 15.70 16.87
N MET A 217 33.43 14.58 17.29
CA MET A 217 32.30 14.55 18.21
C MET A 217 32.64 13.55 19.32
N GLY A 218 33.01 14.03 20.52
CA GLY A 218 33.59 13.18 21.52
C GLY A 218 34.88 12.49 21.02
N ASP A 219 34.88 11.15 21.08
CA ASP A 219 35.99 10.33 20.58
C ASP A 219 35.87 9.95 19.09
N ASN A 220 34.80 10.39 18.44
CA ASN A 220 34.52 10.02 17.05
C ASN A 220 34.99 11.11 16.10
N SER A 221 35.56 10.71 14.97
CA SER A 221 35.99 11.61 13.90
C SER A 221 35.30 11.29 12.58
N LEU A 222 35.01 12.35 11.85
CA LEU A 222 34.47 12.29 10.48
C LEU A 222 35.36 13.10 9.57
N ALA A 223 35.74 12.54 8.43
CA ALA A 223 36.48 13.22 7.38
C ALA A 223 35.79 12.96 6.02
N ALA A 224 35.73 13.97 5.17
CA ALA A 224 35.18 13.85 3.83
C ALA A 224 35.92 14.73 2.84
N THR A 225 35.88 14.36 1.57
CA THR A 225 36.31 15.19 0.43
C THR A 225 35.25 15.16 -0.64
N PHE A 226 35.16 16.24 -1.42
CA PHE A 226 34.27 16.33 -2.57
C PHE A 226 34.88 17.16 -3.68
N HIS A 227 34.73 16.71 -4.91
CA HIS A 227 35.04 17.45 -6.12
C HIS A 227 33.97 17.20 -7.17
N GLY A 228 33.40 18.25 -7.75
CA GLY A 228 32.34 18.15 -8.74
C GLY A 228 32.48 19.14 -9.88
N THR A 229 32.31 18.68 -11.10
CA THR A 229 32.30 19.49 -12.33
C THR A 229 31.12 19.13 -13.20
N THR A 230 30.75 20.00 -14.16
CA THR A 230 29.62 19.78 -15.09
C THR A 230 28.31 19.39 -14.39
N LEU A 231 28.02 20.06 -13.27
CA LEU A 231 26.99 19.65 -12.31
C LEU A 231 25.56 19.74 -12.85
N VAL A 232 25.35 20.47 -13.96
CA VAL A 232 24.03 20.68 -14.57
C VAL A 232 23.76 19.67 -15.69
N SER A 233 24.71 19.50 -16.62
CA SER A 233 24.51 18.66 -17.82
C SER A 233 24.84 17.18 -17.57
N ASP A 234 26.02 16.92 -17.01
CA ASP A 234 26.53 15.56 -16.77
C ASP A 234 27.53 15.60 -15.61
N PRO A 235 27.05 15.51 -14.35
CA PRO A 235 27.89 15.60 -13.17
C PRO A 235 29.07 14.61 -13.19
N ASP A 236 30.31 15.14 -13.11
CA ASP A 236 31.53 14.37 -12.87
C ASP A 236 31.93 14.61 -11.41
N LEU A 237 31.76 13.58 -10.60
CA LEU A 237 31.86 13.65 -9.14
C LEU A 237 33.00 12.79 -8.62
N ARG A 238 33.70 13.28 -7.58
CA ARG A 238 34.61 12.51 -6.75
C ARG A 238 34.30 12.83 -5.30
N ALA A 239 34.10 11.81 -4.49
CA ALA A 239 33.81 11.97 -3.07
C ALA A 239 34.45 10.85 -2.23
N SER A 240 34.85 11.20 -1.03
CA SER A 240 35.25 10.22 -0.01
C SER A 240 34.61 10.57 1.34
N LEU A 241 34.33 9.55 2.12
CA LEU A 241 33.82 9.68 3.48
C LEU A 241 34.47 8.61 4.35
N GLU A 242 35.17 9.03 5.40
CA GLU A 242 35.78 8.14 6.39
C GLU A 242 35.38 8.63 7.79
N GLY A 243 34.97 7.70 8.64
CA GLY A 243 34.71 8.03 10.02
C GLY A 243 33.97 6.97 10.80
N LYS A 244 33.90 7.24 12.08
CA LYS A 244 33.09 6.49 13.04
C LYS A 244 32.28 7.49 13.86
N LEU A 245 31.01 7.15 14.09
CA LEU A 245 30.07 7.95 14.85
C LEU A 245 29.37 7.08 15.88
N ASP A 246 29.45 7.46 17.15
CA ASP A 246 28.58 6.97 18.21
C ASP A 246 27.30 7.83 18.22
N LEU A 247 26.16 7.21 17.94
CA LEU A 247 24.89 7.91 17.88
C LEU A 247 24.43 8.46 19.23
N ALA A 248 24.91 7.87 20.35
CA ALA A 248 24.66 8.41 21.69
C ALA A 248 25.27 9.79 21.85
N ASP A 249 26.42 10.02 21.22
CA ASP A 249 27.11 11.32 21.26
C ASP A 249 26.30 12.43 20.61
N ILE A 250 25.42 12.11 19.66
CA ILE A 250 24.54 13.11 19.05
C ILE A 250 23.68 13.80 20.10
N GLY A 251 23.01 13.02 20.96
CA GLY A 251 22.21 13.57 22.07
C GLY A 251 23.02 14.31 23.13
N GLU A 252 24.34 14.03 23.22
CA GLU A 252 25.26 14.70 24.15
C GLU A 252 25.88 15.99 23.58
N VAL A 253 25.78 16.23 22.25
CA VAL A 253 26.30 17.43 21.57
C VAL A 253 25.19 18.28 20.96
N TYR A 254 24.01 17.73 20.70
CA TYR A 254 22.85 18.40 20.10
C TYR A 254 21.56 18.03 20.86
N PRO A 255 20.72 19.00 21.25
CA PRO A 255 19.47 18.71 21.95
C PRO A 255 18.48 17.99 21.02
N LEU A 256 18.17 16.73 21.35
CA LEU A 256 17.16 15.95 20.66
C LEU A 256 15.76 16.39 21.08
N GLU A 257 14.76 16.13 20.27
CA GLU A 257 13.36 16.35 20.60
C GLU A 257 12.92 15.44 21.77
N ASP A 258 11.90 15.90 22.53
CA ASP A 258 11.37 15.14 23.65
C ASP A 258 10.86 13.75 23.19
N GLY A 259 11.33 12.71 23.85
CA GLY A 259 11.00 11.32 23.51
C GLY A 259 11.90 10.67 22.46
N MET A 260 12.86 11.41 21.87
CA MET A 260 13.87 10.82 20.98
C MET A 260 15.06 10.29 21.77
N SER A 261 15.50 9.08 21.45
CA SER A 261 16.77 8.54 21.91
C SER A 261 17.45 7.78 20.78
N LEU A 262 18.77 7.96 20.66
CA LEU A 262 19.60 7.30 19.67
C LEU A 262 20.80 6.67 20.38
N LYS A 263 21.10 5.41 20.07
CA LYS A 263 22.31 4.69 20.51
C LYS A 263 22.84 3.86 19.36
N GLY A 264 24.10 3.49 19.42
CA GLY A 264 24.74 2.63 18.44
C GLY A 264 25.89 3.30 17.72
N PHE A 265 26.45 2.61 16.74
CA PHE A 265 27.65 3.04 16.03
C PHE A 265 27.42 2.99 14.53
N ILE A 266 27.92 4.01 13.83
CA ILE A 266 28.03 4.03 12.38
C ILE A 266 29.52 4.15 12.04
N GLN A 267 30.01 3.29 11.16
CA GLN A 267 31.35 3.38 10.60
C GLN A 267 31.27 3.35 9.08
N ALA A 268 31.95 4.26 8.45
CA ALA A 268 32.03 4.37 7.01
C ALA A 268 33.47 4.57 6.57
N ASP A 269 33.86 3.91 5.48
CA ASP A 269 35.06 4.15 4.71
C ASP A 269 34.65 3.97 3.24
N LEU A 270 34.31 5.07 2.59
CA LEU A 270 33.66 5.09 1.29
C LEU A 270 34.40 6.02 0.32
N SER A 271 34.54 5.61 -0.92
CA SER A 271 35.01 6.47 -1.99
C SER A 271 34.25 6.19 -3.28
N ALA A 272 33.95 7.26 -4.03
CA ALA A 272 33.29 7.16 -5.31
C ALA A 272 33.83 8.22 -6.28
N ALA A 273 33.97 7.86 -7.55
CA ALA A 273 34.29 8.81 -8.62
C ALA A 273 33.70 8.33 -9.96
N GLY A 274 33.16 9.25 -10.74
CA GLY A 274 32.64 8.97 -12.08
C GLY A 274 31.66 10.01 -12.56
N ARG A 275 31.28 9.87 -13.83
CA ARG A 275 30.24 10.67 -14.46
C ARG A 275 28.88 10.05 -14.28
N MET A 276 27.86 10.91 -14.10
CA MET A 276 26.49 10.44 -13.97
C MET A 276 26.03 9.68 -15.22
N SER A 277 26.34 10.17 -16.41
CA SER A 277 26.04 9.47 -17.66
C SER A 277 26.70 8.09 -17.79
N ASP A 278 27.84 7.85 -17.14
CA ASP A 278 28.47 6.52 -17.11
C ASP A 278 27.70 5.57 -16.19
N VAL A 279 27.18 6.07 -15.06
CA VAL A 279 26.28 5.32 -14.17
C VAL A 279 24.98 4.95 -14.88
N GLU A 280 24.32 5.92 -15.51
CA GLU A 280 23.07 5.75 -16.26
C GLU A 280 23.17 4.72 -17.37
N ASN A 281 24.27 4.77 -18.11
CA ASN A 281 24.52 3.86 -19.23
C ASN A 281 25.21 2.55 -18.78
N ARG A 282 25.31 2.33 -17.46
CA ARG A 282 25.94 1.12 -16.86
C ARG A 282 27.38 0.87 -17.34
N ARG A 283 28.12 1.94 -17.64
CA ARG A 283 29.54 1.89 -18.02
C ARG A 283 30.40 1.86 -16.75
N TYR A 284 30.22 0.81 -15.97
CA TYR A 284 30.85 0.66 -14.65
C TYR A 284 32.38 0.53 -14.70
N ASP A 285 32.95 0.29 -15.88
CA ASP A 285 34.40 0.35 -16.14
C ASP A 285 34.99 1.77 -16.04
N ARG A 286 34.13 2.80 -16.10
CA ARG A 286 34.49 4.22 -15.98
C ARG A 286 34.12 4.86 -14.64
N VAL A 287 33.44 4.11 -13.81
CA VAL A 287 33.00 4.51 -12.47
C VAL A 287 33.83 3.77 -11.44
N SER A 288 34.34 4.45 -10.45
CA SER A 288 34.90 3.84 -9.26
C SER A 288 33.97 4.04 -8.09
N ALA A 289 33.71 3.00 -7.33
CA ALA A 289 33.05 3.05 -6.03
C ALA A 289 33.62 1.91 -5.19
N SER A 290 34.03 2.21 -3.98
CA SER A 290 34.61 1.20 -3.08
C SER A 290 34.40 1.61 -1.64
N GLY A 291 34.47 0.62 -0.77
CA GLY A 291 34.47 0.81 0.66
C GLY A 291 33.43 -0.02 1.38
N ASN A 292 33.33 0.23 2.67
CA ASN A 292 32.45 -0.48 3.57
C ASN A 292 31.66 0.50 4.43
N PHE A 293 30.44 0.09 4.75
CA PHE A 293 29.56 0.77 5.66
C PHE A 293 29.05 -0.24 6.69
N VAL A 294 29.19 0.09 7.97
CA VAL A 294 28.76 -0.77 9.07
C VAL A 294 27.97 0.05 10.08
N VAL A 295 26.81 -0.44 10.45
CA VAL A 295 25.98 0.09 11.54
C VAL A 295 25.78 -1.00 12.56
N GLU A 296 26.01 -0.70 13.85
CA GLU A 296 25.93 -1.68 14.92
C GLU A 296 25.20 -1.14 16.13
N ASN A 297 24.41 -2.04 16.75
CA ASN A 297 23.74 -1.84 18.03
C ASN A 297 22.94 -0.52 18.10
N VAL A 298 22.24 -0.21 17.00
CA VAL A 298 21.36 0.96 16.96
C VAL A 298 20.05 0.62 17.65
N ASP A 299 19.75 1.38 18.70
CA ASP A 299 18.43 1.46 19.31
C ASP A 299 17.93 2.89 19.09
N ALA A 300 16.90 3.01 18.28
CA ALA A 300 16.25 4.28 18.00
C ALA A 300 14.82 4.25 18.54
N GLN A 301 14.51 5.23 19.38
CA GLN A 301 13.14 5.51 19.79
C GLN A 301 12.75 6.85 19.17
N LEU A 302 11.73 6.81 18.34
CA LEU A 302 11.20 7.96 17.64
C LEU A 302 9.72 8.13 18.04
N PRO A 303 9.24 9.37 18.21
CA PRO A 303 7.84 9.63 18.54
C PRO A 303 6.90 8.99 17.51
N GLY A 304 5.92 8.21 17.98
CA GLY A 304 4.92 7.57 17.12
C GLY A 304 5.38 6.32 16.36
N LEU A 305 6.62 5.87 16.53
CA LEU A 305 7.13 4.64 15.94
C LEU A 305 7.41 3.57 17.02
N PRO A 306 7.27 2.27 16.70
CA PRO A 306 7.75 1.22 17.58
C PRO A 306 9.27 1.31 17.73
N ALA A 307 9.80 0.79 18.83
CA ALA A 307 11.24 0.72 19.03
C ALA A 307 11.89 -0.05 17.88
N ILE A 308 12.82 0.60 17.18
CA ILE A 308 13.61 0.01 16.10
C ILE A 308 14.99 -0.33 16.67
N GLY A 309 15.32 -1.61 16.68
CA GLY A 309 16.64 -2.11 17.05
C GLY A 309 17.36 -2.64 15.80
N LEU A 310 18.55 -2.11 15.51
CA LEU A 310 19.43 -2.63 14.48
C LEU A 310 20.68 -3.20 15.16
N ARG A 311 20.76 -4.52 15.23
CA ARG A 311 21.94 -5.16 15.82
C ARG A 311 23.17 -4.95 14.95
N ARG A 312 23.03 -5.19 13.65
CA ARG A 312 24.09 -5.00 12.68
C ARG A 312 23.52 -4.82 11.27
N ALA A 313 24.09 -3.87 10.53
CA ALA A 313 24.02 -3.82 9.09
C ALA A 313 25.44 -3.61 8.55
N ALA A 314 25.88 -4.46 7.65
CA ALA A 314 27.18 -4.37 7.03
C ALA A 314 27.05 -4.48 5.51
N ALA A 315 27.54 -3.47 4.79
CA ALA A 315 27.51 -3.45 3.34
C ALA A 315 28.85 -3.03 2.77
N GLY A 316 29.28 -3.72 1.72
CA GLY A 316 30.39 -3.33 0.87
C GLY A 316 29.87 -2.73 -0.44
N ILE A 317 30.52 -1.69 -0.95
CA ILE A 317 30.14 -1.05 -2.20
C ILE A 317 31.14 -1.32 -3.31
N SER A 318 30.62 -1.42 -4.53
CA SER A 318 31.34 -1.47 -5.80
C SER A 318 30.54 -0.71 -6.85
N PRO A 319 31.11 -0.32 -8.01
CA PRO A 319 30.33 0.39 -9.02
C PRO A 319 29.08 -0.35 -9.48
N GLN A 320 29.13 -1.68 -9.51
CA GLN A 320 28.07 -2.55 -10.01
C GLN A 320 26.99 -2.83 -8.96
N ALA A 321 27.38 -2.91 -7.70
CA ALA A 321 26.47 -3.37 -6.64
C ALA A 321 26.92 -2.94 -5.24
N MET A 322 25.93 -2.76 -4.38
CA MET A 322 26.10 -2.78 -2.94
C MET A 322 25.82 -4.21 -2.46
N THR A 323 26.80 -4.83 -1.84
CA THR A 323 26.65 -6.16 -1.25
C THR A 323 26.31 -6.01 0.22
N LEU A 324 25.08 -6.35 0.58
CA LEU A 324 24.62 -6.43 1.95
C LEU A 324 25.07 -7.77 2.52
N GLY A 325 26.15 -7.76 3.32
CA GLY A 325 26.69 -8.98 3.93
C GLY A 325 25.81 -9.46 5.07
N GLU A 326 25.30 -8.53 5.87
CA GLU A 326 24.43 -8.81 6.99
C GLU A 326 23.51 -7.62 7.27
N LEU A 327 22.24 -7.93 7.51
CA LEU A 327 21.28 -7.03 8.15
C LEU A 327 20.58 -7.82 9.25
N SER A 328 20.55 -7.29 10.46
CA SER A 328 19.79 -7.86 11.58
C SER A 328 19.03 -6.74 12.28
N LEU A 329 17.72 -6.72 12.11
CA LEU A 329 16.81 -5.67 12.52
C LEU A 329 15.74 -6.26 13.46
N THR A 330 15.26 -5.47 14.42
CA THR A 330 14.06 -5.72 15.22
C THR A 330 13.12 -4.54 15.11
N ILE A 331 11.82 -4.81 14.96
CA ILE A 331 10.75 -3.80 14.95
C ILE A 331 9.69 -4.30 15.93
N GLY A 332 9.60 -3.65 17.11
CA GLY A 332 8.78 -4.17 18.18
C GLY A 332 9.17 -5.61 18.54
N GLY A 333 8.22 -6.53 18.50
CA GLY A 333 8.43 -7.96 18.74
C GLY A 333 8.98 -8.74 17.57
N SER A 334 9.08 -8.13 16.38
CA SER A 334 9.51 -8.79 15.13
C SER A 334 11.03 -8.77 14.96
N ASP A 335 11.60 -9.85 14.43
CA ASP A 335 12.99 -9.91 13.98
C ASP A 335 13.06 -10.05 12.46
N LEU A 336 14.03 -9.40 11.84
CA LEU A 336 14.29 -9.49 10.42
C LEU A 336 15.78 -9.58 10.16
N ALA A 337 16.21 -10.57 9.42
CA ALA A 337 17.58 -10.66 8.93
C ALA A 337 17.59 -10.74 7.40
N ALA A 338 18.56 -10.07 6.79
CA ALA A 338 18.70 -10.09 5.34
C ALA A 338 20.16 -10.03 4.90
N ASN A 339 20.44 -10.58 3.73
CA ASN A 339 21.71 -10.44 3.00
C ASN A 339 21.44 -10.52 1.49
N GLY A 340 22.42 -10.07 0.68
CA GLY A 340 22.28 -10.12 -0.77
C GLY A 340 22.95 -8.96 -1.49
N GLN A 341 22.42 -8.59 -2.62
CA GLN A 341 22.98 -7.55 -3.48
C GLN A 341 21.89 -6.57 -3.95
N LEU A 342 22.24 -5.29 -3.94
CA LEU A 342 21.46 -4.19 -4.51
C LEU A 342 22.25 -3.60 -5.68
N THR A 343 21.63 -3.44 -6.81
CA THR A 343 22.19 -2.82 -8.03
C THR A 343 21.48 -1.52 -8.34
N ASP A 344 22.08 -0.71 -9.20
CA ASP A 344 21.56 0.62 -9.56
C ASP A 344 21.44 1.58 -8.35
N TYR A 345 22.11 1.27 -7.25
CA TYR A 345 22.01 1.98 -5.98
C TYR A 345 22.55 3.42 -6.06
N ILE A 346 23.57 3.69 -6.89
CA ILE A 346 24.13 5.03 -7.09
C ILE A 346 23.09 5.93 -7.76
N ASP A 347 22.46 5.44 -8.81
CA ASP A 347 21.42 6.16 -9.55
C ASP A 347 20.15 6.38 -8.69
N TYR A 348 19.81 5.37 -7.87
CA TYR A 348 18.73 5.48 -6.89
C TYR A 348 19.01 6.60 -5.86
N LEU A 349 20.22 6.64 -5.28
CA LEU A 349 20.60 7.61 -4.24
C LEU A 349 20.68 9.04 -4.80
N LEU A 350 21.15 9.19 -6.04
CA LEU A 350 21.40 10.53 -6.61
C LEU A 350 20.17 11.11 -7.33
N ARG A 351 19.27 10.27 -7.85
CA ARG A 351 18.15 10.72 -8.70
C ARG A 351 16.81 10.08 -8.39
N GLY A 352 16.73 9.19 -7.38
CA GLY A 352 15.51 8.45 -7.10
C GLY A 352 15.12 7.41 -8.17
N ALA A 353 16.08 6.98 -9.01
CA ALA A 353 15.87 5.93 -10.00
C ALA A 353 15.48 4.60 -9.35
N THR A 354 15.19 3.56 -10.14
CA THR A 354 14.76 2.28 -9.62
C THR A 354 15.92 1.51 -8.96
N LEU A 355 15.80 1.22 -7.67
CA LEU A 355 16.71 0.33 -6.95
C LEU A 355 16.37 -1.13 -7.28
N SER A 356 17.33 -1.85 -7.84
CA SER A 356 17.19 -3.26 -8.16
C SER A 356 17.96 -4.14 -7.18
N GLY A 357 17.52 -5.39 -6.96
CA GLY A 357 18.29 -6.28 -6.09
C GLY A 357 17.70 -7.66 -5.88
N ARG A 358 18.55 -8.50 -5.28
CA ARG A 358 18.18 -9.84 -4.82
C ARG A 358 18.64 -10.02 -3.39
N LEU A 359 17.68 -10.29 -2.50
CA LEU A 359 17.94 -10.46 -1.09
C LEU A 359 17.42 -11.82 -0.62
N TYR A 360 18.13 -12.41 0.30
CA TYR A 360 17.65 -13.48 1.14
C TYR A 360 17.19 -12.87 2.44
N VAL A 361 15.91 -13.10 2.79
CA VAL A 361 15.27 -12.51 3.96
C VAL A 361 14.79 -13.64 4.87
N ASN A 362 15.14 -13.58 6.14
CA ASN A 362 14.66 -14.52 7.12
C ASN A 362 14.18 -13.83 8.40
N SER A 363 13.21 -14.45 9.07
CA SER A 363 12.64 -14.00 10.33
C SER A 363 12.21 -15.21 11.15
N LYS A 364 12.39 -15.15 12.45
CA LYS A 364 11.81 -16.16 13.37
C LYS A 364 10.36 -15.82 13.70
N LEU A 365 10.10 -14.54 13.93
CA LEU A 365 8.78 -14.00 14.22
C LEU A 365 8.59 -12.67 13.48
N LEU A 366 7.54 -12.60 12.67
CA LEU A 366 7.11 -11.39 11.96
C LEU A 366 5.67 -11.08 12.37
N ASP A 367 5.46 -10.05 13.17
CA ASP A 367 4.14 -9.56 13.57
C ASP A 367 3.75 -8.38 12.67
N LEU A 368 2.96 -8.66 11.64
CA LEU A 368 2.49 -7.63 10.72
C LEU A 368 1.46 -6.71 11.37
N ASN A 369 0.75 -7.13 12.42
CA ASN A 369 -0.22 -6.29 13.11
C ASN A 369 0.50 -5.10 13.77
N GLU A 370 1.61 -5.37 14.47
CA GLU A 370 2.42 -4.34 15.12
C GLU A 370 3.09 -3.41 14.09
N ILE A 371 3.62 -3.98 13.01
CA ILE A 371 4.29 -3.20 11.95
C ILE A 371 3.29 -2.29 11.23
N LEU A 372 2.12 -2.80 10.84
CA LEU A 372 1.09 -2.03 10.13
C LEU A 372 0.50 -0.93 11.02
N ALA A 373 0.22 -1.23 12.30
CA ALA A 373 -0.25 -0.24 13.26
C ALA A 373 0.74 0.92 13.45
N SER A 374 2.05 0.63 13.40
CA SER A 374 3.08 1.66 13.54
C SER A 374 3.21 2.55 12.30
N LEU A 375 3.05 2.00 11.10
CA LEU A 375 3.10 2.78 9.86
C LEU A 375 1.90 3.74 9.75
N SER A 376 0.73 3.30 10.20
CA SER A 376 -0.49 4.13 10.18
C SER A 376 -0.40 5.35 11.12
N SER A 377 0.40 5.28 12.19
CA SER A 377 0.56 6.39 13.17
C SER A 377 1.54 7.47 12.70
N THR A 378 2.37 7.21 11.67
CA THR A 378 3.46 8.12 11.24
C THR A 378 2.97 9.22 10.28
N GLU A 379 1.91 8.99 9.52
CA GLU A 379 1.42 9.98 8.54
C GLU A 379 0.69 11.17 9.17
N THR A 380 0.24 11.07 10.41
CA THR A 380 -0.35 12.18 11.17
C THR A 380 0.67 13.18 11.71
N ALA A 381 1.96 12.86 11.72
CA ALA A 381 3.02 13.72 12.28
C ALA A 381 3.80 14.54 11.22
N GLY A 382 3.58 14.31 9.92
CA GLY A 382 4.31 14.94 8.81
C GLY A 382 3.56 16.05 8.05
N GLY A 383 2.38 16.46 8.49
CA GLY A 383 1.62 17.54 7.87
C GLY A 383 2.00 18.91 8.47
N ASP A 384 2.53 19.79 7.65
CA ASP A 384 2.83 21.20 7.94
C ASP A 384 1.70 21.87 8.75
N ALA A 385 2.03 22.28 9.95
CA ALA A 385 1.16 23.09 10.78
C ALA A 385 1.16 24.55 10.27
N ALA A 386 0.17 24.90 9.47
CA ALA A 386 -0.29 26.29 9.34
C ALA A 386 -1.45 26.47 10.34
N GLU A 387 -1.21 27.22 11.39
CA GLU A 387 -2.19 27.58 12.41
C GLU A 387 -3.31 28.46 11.85
N GLU A 388 -4.57 27.99 11.95
CA GLU A 388 -5.71 28.86 12.17
C GLU A 388 -6.52 28.34 13.39
N PRO A 389 -7.04 29.21 14.27
CA PRO A 389 -7.63 28.80 15.53
C PRO A 389 -9.05 28.28 15.33
N ALA A 390 -9.26 27.01 15.67
CA ALA A 390 -10.53 26.34 15.56
C ALA A 390 -11.28 26.26 16.89
N ALA A 391 -12.58 26.23 16.76
CA ALA A 391 -13.58 26.00 17.79
C ALA A 391 -13.51 24.58 18.37
N GLU A 392 -13.82 24.48 19.66
CA GLU A 392 -13.95 23.25 20.43
C GLU A 392 -15.03 22.32 19.83
N GLU A 393 -14.64 21.15 19.37
CA GLU A 393 -15.53 20.00 19.22
C GLU A 393 -14.90 18.78 19.90
N THR A 394 -15.69 18.12 20.74
CA THR A 394 -15.41 16.89 21.48
C THR A 394 -15.06 15.73 20.54
N PRO A 395 -14.01 14.92 20.83
CA PRO A 395 -13.70 13.77 20.01
C PRO A 395 -14.70 12.63 20.27
N ALA A 396 -15.38 12.20 19.21
CA ALA A 396 -15.98 10.89 19.18
C ALA A 396 -14.86 9.84 19.01
N GLU A 397 -14.88 8.79 19.82
CA GLU A 397 -14.07 7.58 19.59
C GLU A 397 -14.46 7.00 18.23
N GLY A 398 -13.62 7.24 17.22
CA GLY A 398 -13.72 6.67 15.89
C GLY A 398 -12.44 5.92 15.61
N ASP A 399 -12.58 4.67 15.20
CA ASP A 399 -11.51 3.80 14.71
C ASP A 399 -10.59 4.58 13.75
N VAL A 400 -9.30 4.58 14.04
CA VAL A 400 -8.27 5.13 13.16
C VAL A 400 -8.22 4.20 11.95
N ALA A 401 -8.85 4.57 10.85
CA ALA A 401 -8.83 3.81 9.61
C ALA A 401 -7.37 3.67 9.14
N ALA A 402 -6.91 2.44 8.99
CA ALA A 402 -5.61 2.14 8.43
C ALA A 402 -5.55 2.67 6.99
N GLN A 403 -4.55 3.47 6.65
CA GLN A 403 -4.35 3.89 5.26
C GLN A 403 -3.65 2.78 4.48
N ALA A 404 -3.92 2.72 3.16
CA ALA A 404 -3.33 1.73 2.28
C ALA A 404 -1.80 1.85 2.28
N VAL A 405 -1.11 0.76 2.60
CA VAL A 405 0.36 0.71 2.55
C VAL A 405 0.80 0.74 1.09
N GLU A 406 1.26 1.88 0.62
CA GLU A 406 1.76 2.03 -0.74
C GLU A 406 3.07 1.26 -0.96
N ILE A 407 3.11 0.47 -2.02
CA ILE A 407 4.33 -0.20 -2.47
C ILE A 407 5.13 0.78 -3.34
N PRO A 408 6.39 1.10 -2.97
CA PRO A 408 7.20 2.03 -3.75
C PRO A 408 7.38 1.60 -5.20
N ARG A 409 7.22 2.56 -6.13
CA ARG A 409 7.31 2.28 -7.58
C ARG A 409 8.75 2.16 -8.07
N ASN A 410 9.68 2.79 -7.37
CA ASN A 410 11.10 2.82 -7.70
C ASN A 410 11.92 1.69 -7.04
N LEU A 411 11.27 0.54 -6.81
CA LEU A 411 11.91 -0.69 -6.37
C LEU A 411 11.72 -1.79 -7.41
N ASN A 412 12.73 -2.66 -7.56
CA ASN A 412 12.69 -3.91 -8.31
C ASN A 412 13.49 -4.97 -7.55
N LEU A 413 12.90 -5.51 -6.50
CA LEU A 413 13.53 -6.43 -5.57
C LEU A 413 12.94 -7.83 -5.70
N SER A 414 13.82 -8.83 -5.72
CA SER A 414 13.47 -10.25 -5.57
C SER A 414 13.96 -10.72 -4.21
N LEU A 415 13.03 -11.17 -3.37
CA LEU A 415 13.25 -11.55 -1.99
C LEU A 415 13.00 -13.05 -1.84
N ARG A 416 14.05 -13.83 -1.66
CA ARG A 416 13.89 -15.21 -1.17
C ARG A 416 13.62 -15.16 0.32
N THR A 417 12.43 -15.59 0.71
CA THR A 417 11.89 -15.36 2.06
C THR A 417 11.74 -16.68 2.81
N GLU A 418 12.17 -16.69 4.08
CA GLU A 418 11.93 -17.76 5.06
C GLU A 418 11.49 -17.13 6.38
N VAL A 419 10.24 -17.41 6.83
CA VAL A 419 9.70 -16.88 8.08
C VAL A 419 9.22 -18.04 8.93
N GLY A 420 9.74 -18.14 10.15
CA GLY A 420 9.37 -19.17 11.11
C GLY A 420 7.90 -19.05 11.54
N LYS A 421 7.51 -17.85 11.95
CA LYS A 421 6.14 -17.52 12.37
C LYS A 421 5.78 -16.11 11.90
N LEU A 422 4.63 -15.96 11.24
CA LEU A 422 4.06 -14.70 10.84
C LEU A 422 2.67 -14.55 11.48
N LEU A 423 2.40 -13.39 12.06
CA LEU A 423 1.12 -13.02 12.63
C LEU A 423 0.49 -11.92 11.75
N TYR A 424 -0.75 -12.14 11.32
CA TYR A 424 -1.53 -11.15 10.60
C TYR A 424 -3.01 -11.28 11.00
N GLU A 425 -3.59 -10.21 11.53
CA GLU A 425 -4.90 -10.24 12.20
C GLU A 425 -4.94 -11.37 13.24
N LYS A 426 -5.87 -12.34 13.07
CA LYS A 426 -5.99 -13.54 13.91
C LYS A 426 -5.25 -14.74 13.34
N MET A 427 -4.66 -14.60 12.13
CA MET A 427 -3.95 -15.71 11.47
C MET A 427 -2.58 -15.94 12.08
N VAL A 428 -2.27 -17.19 12.29
CA VAL A 428 -0.95 -17.70 12.63
C VAL A 428 -0.43 -18.53 11.47
N ILE A 429 0.59 -18.03 10.79
CA ILE A 429 1.23 -18.68 9.67
C ILE A 429 2.60 -19.15 10.12
N GLU A 430 2.91 -20.42 9.90
CA GLU A 430 4.18 -21.02 10.29
C GLU A 430 4.96 -21.55 9.08
N GLN A 431 6.29 -21.55 9.18
CA GLN A 431 7.20 -22.12 8.18
C GLN A 431 6.97 -21.55 6.77
N LEU A 432 6.70 -20.24 6.67
CA LEU A 432 6.53 -19.59 5.38
C LEU A 432 7.85 -19.57 4.62
N SER A 433 7.84 -19.98 3.36
CA SER A 433 8.98 -19.94 2.47
C SER A 433 8.54 -19.74 1.02
N GLY A 434 9.37 -19.05 0.24
CA GLY A 434 9.15 -18.81 -1.18
C GLY A 434 9.79 -17.52 -1.67
N GLU A 435 9.35 -17.05 -2.82
CA GLU A 435 9.87 -15.81 -3.43
C GLU A 435 8.81 -14.70 -3.36
N VAL A 436 9.25 -13.52 -2.91
CA VAL A 436 8.46 -12.29 -2.91
C VAL A 436 9.14 -11.29 -3.83
N ARG A 437 8.42 -10.69 -4.75
CA ARG A 437 8.92 -9.68 -5.66
C ARG A 437 8.22 -8.35 -5.42
N VAL A 438 9.00 -7.29 -5.30
CA VAL A 438 8.50 -5.91 -5.19
C VAL A 438 8.93 -5.16 -6.44
N ALA A 439 7.97 -4.73 -7.26
CA ALA A 439 8.27 -3.97 -8.48
C ALA A 439 7.07 -3.10 -8.91
N ASN A 440 7.35 -1.86 -9.33
CA ASN A 440 6.35 -0.97 -9.96
C ASN A 440 5.06 -0.80 -9.13
N GLY A 441 5.16 -0.59 -7.83
CA GLY A 441 3.99 -0.46 -6.97
C GLY A 441 3.23 -1.76 -6.70
N THR A 442 3.87 -2.92 -6.95
CA THR A 442 3.25 -4.24 -6.81
C THR A 442 4.16 -5.16 -6.01
N LEU A 443 3.57 -5.86 -5.04
CA LEU A 443 4.18 -6.98 -4.34
C LEU A 443 3.60 -8.25 -4.92
N SER A 444 4.47 -9.11 -5.45
CA SER A 444 4.09 -10.41 -6.03
C SER A 444 4.63 -11.55 -5.19
N LEU A 445 3.80 -12.56 -4.98
CA LEU A 445 4.13 -13.79 -4.27
C LEU A 445 4.29 -14.91 -5.30
N ASP A 446 5.40 -15.61 -5.28
CA ASP A 446 5.64 -16.73 -6.18
C ASP A 446 5.92 -18.01 -5.40
N GLY A 447 4.95 -18.92 -5.49
CA GLY A 447 5.03 -20.25 -4.92
C GLY A 447 5.30 -20.29 -3.41
N LEU A 448 4.72 -19.36 -2.64
CA LEU A 448 4.82 -19.39 -1.19
C LEU A 448 4.21 -20.66 -0.64
N ARG A 449 4.90 -21.26 0.32
CA ARG A 449 4.47 -22.45 1.07
C ARG A 449 4.51 -22.14 2.54
N MET A 450 3.46 -22.54 3.25
CA MET A 450 3.33 -22.25 4.66
C MET A 450 2.40 -23.25 5.35
N LYS A 451 2.43 -23.29 6.65
CA LYS A 451 1.43 -23.97 7.48
C LYS A 451 0.46 -22.93 8.03
N ALA A 452 -0.83 -23.19 7.87
CA ALA A 452 -1.91 -22.36 8.39
C ALA A 452 -3.16 -23.24 8.57
N PHE A 453 -4.06 -22.86 9.48
CA PHE A 453 -5.34 -23.54 9.70
C PHE A 453 -5.21 -25.05 10.03
N ASP A 454 -4.16 -25.43 10.75
CA ASP A 454 -3.75 -26.82 11.06
C ASP A 454 -3.41 -27.68 9.81
N GLY A 455 -3.34 -27.07 8.62
CA GLY A 455 -2.99 -27.70 7.35
C GLY A 455 -1.81 -27.02 6.66
N SER A 456 -1.72 -27.20 5.34
CA SER A 456 -0.73 -26.56 4.49
C SER A 456 -1.40 -25.60 3.50
N LEU A 457 -0.77 -24.47 3.26
CA LEU A 457 -1.23 -23.46 2.31
C LEU A 457 -0.12 -23.15 1.31
N THR A 458 -0.47 -23.12 0.03
CA THR A 458 0.35 -22.55 -1.04
C THR A 458 -0.32 -21.29 -1.55
N ALA A 459 0.50 -20.24 -1.82
CA ALA A 459 -0.02 -18.99 -2.31
C ALA A 459 0.88 -18.44 -3.43
N SER A 460 0.25 -18.00 -4.49
CA SER A 460 0.85 -17.18 -5.55
C SER A 460 -0.12 -16.06 -5.89
N GLY A 461 0.40 -14.89 -6.28
CA GLY A 461 -0.48 -13.77 -6.60
C GLY A 461 0.18 -12.44 -6.41
N SER A 462 -0.63 -11.39 -6.29
CA SER A 462 -0.12 -10.03 -6.14
C SER A 462 -1.04 -9.14 -5.31
N TYR A 463 -0.41 -8.19 -4.64
CA TYR A 463 -1.00 -6.98 -4.08
C TYR A 463 -0.43 -5.78 -4.83
N SER A 464 -1.28 -4.95 -5.42
CA SER A 464 -0.89 -3.81 -6.23
C SER A 464 -1.49 -2.51 -5.74
N THR A 465 -0.63 -1.52 -5.54
CA THR A 465 -0.97 -0.12 -5.28
C THR A 465 -0.57 0.77 -6.45
N ALA A 466 -0.49 0.21 -7.67
CA ALA A 466 -0.24 0.98 -8.89
C ALA A 466 -1.34 2.06 -9.12
N ASP A 467 -2.56 1.77 -8.69
CA ASP A 467 -3.60 2.76 -8.41
C ASP A 467 -3.80 2.80 -6.89
N ALA A 468 -3.26 3.82 -6.22
CA ALA A 468 -3.34 3.96 -4.78
C ALA A 468 -4.77 4.19 -4.27
N ALA A 469 -5.66 4.71 -5.11
CA ALA A 469 -7.07 4.91 -4.78
C ALA A 469 -7.86 3.59 -4.76
N HIS A 470 -7.40 2.59 -5.50
CA HIS A 470 -8.04 1.28 -5.63
C HIS A 470 -7.01 0.16 -5.58
N PRO A 471 -6.42 -0.14 -4.40
CA PRO A 471 -5.51 -1.25 -4.26
C PRO A 471 -6.18 -2.57 -4.66
N ALA A 472 -5.44 -3.44 -5.34
CA ALA A 472 -6.00 -4.66 -5.90
C ALA A 472 -5.24 -5.90 -5.43
N LEU A 473 -6.00 -6.96 -5.15
CA LEU A 473 -5.50 -8.30 -4.82
C LEU A 473 -5.83 -9.27 -5.96
N ALA A 474 -4.88 -10.14 -6.27
CA ALA A 474 -5.12 -11.28 -7.16
C ALA A 474 -4.32 -12.48 -6.62
N PHE A 475 -5.01 -13.54 -6.18
CA PHE A 475 -4.36 -14.69 -5.56
C PHE A 475 -4.84 -16.01 -6.14
N ASN A 476 -3.91 -16.94 -6.23
CA ASN A 476 -4.15 -18.35 -6.42
C ASN A 476 -3.68 -19.07 -5.15
N LEU A 477 -4.63 -19.68 -4.44
CA LEU A 477 -4.42 -20.31 -3.14
C LEU A 477 -4.70 -21.81 -3.24
N GLY A 478 -3.85 -22.61 -2.65
CA GLY A 478 -4.04 -24.05 -2.52
C GLY A 478 -3.99 -24.47 -1.06
N PHE A 479 -5.11 -24.94 -0.53
CA PHE A 479 -5.24 -25.46 0.83
C PHE A 479 -5.13 -26.97 0.78
N THR A 480 -4.41 -27.57 1.71
CA THR A 480 -4.32 -29.02 1.89
C THR A 480 -4.55 -29.36 3.34
N ASP A 481 -5.58 -30.19 3.60
CA ASP A 481 -5.98 -30.67 4.92
C ASP A 481 -6.20 -29.56 5.97
N ALA A 482 -6.74 -28.43 5.53
CA ALA A 482 -7.04 -27.30 6.40
C ALA A 482 -8.29 -27.58 7.25
N SER A 483 -8.27 -27.16 8.50
CA SER A 483 -9.39 -27.32 9.45
C SER A 483 -10.50 -26.30 9.14
N TYR A 484 -11.74 -26.75 8.99
CA TYR A 484 -12.91 -25.88 8.86
C TYR A 484 -13.02 -24.90 10.04
N ALA A 485 -12.90 -25.40 11.25
CA ALA A 485 -13.04 -24.62 12.48
C ALA A 485 -11.95 -23.54 12.59
N ARG A 486 -10.69 -23.90 12.31
CA ARG A 486 -9.58 -22.92 12.34
C ARG A 486 -9.70 -21.86 11.26
N THR A 487 -10.14 -22.25 10.06
CA THR A 487 -10.37 -21.29 8.98
C THR A 487 -11.46 -20.29 9.35
N PHE A 488 -12.55 -20.75 9.93
CA PHE A 488 -13.63 -19.88 10.39
C PHE A 488 -13.17 -18.96 11.54
N GLU A 489 -12.44 -19.47 12.52
CA GLU A 489 -11.94 -18.70 13.66
C GLU A 489 -11.01 -17.55 13.23
N GLN A 490 -10.14 -17.79 12.25
CA GLN A 490 -9.06 -16.89 11.91
C GLN A 490 -9.35 -15.95 10.74
N LEU A 491 -10.35 -16.25 9.87
CA LEU A 491 -10.66 -15.47 8.69
C LEU A 491 -12.05 -14.82 8.76
N GLU A 492 -12.10 -13.52 9.04
CA GLU A 492 -13.38 -12.78 9.10
C GLU A 492 -14.15 -12.81 7.77
N MET A 493 -13.44 -12.77 6.64
CA MET A 493 -14.05 -12.89 5.32
C MET A 493 -14.80 -14.22 5.16
N VAL A 494 -14.26 -15.34 5.68
CA VAL A 494 -14.93 -16.65 5.67
C VAL A 494 -16.17 -16.65 6.55
N GLN A 495 -16.13 -15.97 7.68
CA GLN A 495 -17.30 -15.82 8.58
C GLN A 495 -18.47 -15.13 7.87
N ARG A 496 -18.19 -14.15 6.99
CA ARG A 496 -19.19 -13.41 6.22
C ARG A 496 -19.71 -14.18 5.00
N ILE A 497 -18.83 -14.89 4.27
CA ILE A 497 -19.17 -15.54 2.98
C ILE A 497 -19.65 -16.98 3.19
N VAL A 498 -19.05 -17.72 4.10
CA VAL A 498 -19.32 -19.16 4.34
C VAL A 498 -19.56 -19.43 5.82
N PRO A 499 -20.62 -18.86 6.43
CA PRO A 499 -20.90 -19.05 7.86
C PRO A 499 -21.09 -20.51 8.25
N LEU A 500 -21.33 -21.38 7.27
CA LEU A 500 -21.43 -22.82 7.43
C LEU A 500 -20.18 -23.47 8.02
N PHE A 501 -18.99 -22.89 7.83
CA PHE A 501 -17.75 -23.42 8.36
C PHE A 501 -17.71 -23.41 9.90
N GLU A 502 -18.51 -22.55 10.57
CA GLU A 502 -18.69 -22.56 12.02
C GLU A 502 -19.18 -23.92 12.56
N LYS A 503 -20.04 -24.57 11.80
CA LYS A 503 -20.70 -25.84 12.18
C LYS A 503 -20.04 -27.05 11.52
N ALA A 504 -19.05 -26.80 10.62
CA ALA A 504 -18.38 -27.87 9.90
C ALA A 504 -17.20 -28.41 10.71
N GLY A 505 -17.14 -29.73 10.86
CA GLY A 505 -15.99 -30.44 11.42
C GLY A 505 -15.27 -31.25 10.35
N GLY A 506 -14.00 -31.56 10.63
CA GLY A 506 -13.10 -32.23 9.70
C GLY A 506 -12.11 -31.27 9.01
N VAL A 507 -11.53 -31.75 7.92
CA VAL A 507 -10.56 -31.03 7.14
C VAL A 507 -10.98 -30.94 5.68
N TYR A 508 -10.47 -29.95 4.98
CA TYR A 508 -10.70 -29.76 3.56
C TYR A 508 -9.41 -29.43 2.82
N SER A 509 -9.38 -29.75 1.54
CA SER A 509 -8.41 -29.26 0.57
C SER A 509 -9.15 -28.41 -0.46
N MET A 510 -8.55 -27.30 -0.88
CA MET A 510 -9.24 -26.36 -1.78
C MET A 510 -8.23 -25.70 -2.73
N SER A 511 -8.62 -25.54 -3.97
CA SER A 511 -8.01 -24.59 -4.89
C SER A 511 -8.91 -23.37 -5.03
N LEU A 512 -8.32 -22.17 -4.94
CA LEU A 512 -9.03 -20.90 -5.03
C LEU A 512 -8.25 -19.93 -5.89
N ASP A 513 -8.87 -19.44 -6.94
CA ASP A 513 -8.40 -18.32 -7.76
C ASP A 513 -9.30 -17.13 -7.47
N MET A 514 -8.74 -16.00 -7.02
CA MET A 514 -9.51 -14.84 -6.59
C MET A 514 -8.89 -13.52 -7.01
N LYS A 515 -9.76 -12.55 -7.29
CA LYS A 515 -9.41 -11.14 -7.48
C LYS A 515 -10.37 -10.27 -6.68
N MET A 516 -9.85 -9.20 -6.10
CA MET A 516 -10.63 -8.32 -5.25
C MET A 516 -9.96 -6.95 -5.16
N ASN A 517 -10.74 -5.89 -5.01
CA ASN A 517 -10.24 -4.57 -4.68
C ASN A 517 -10.30 -4.35 -3.16
N LEU A 518 -9.43 -3.48 -2.67
CA LEU A 518 -9.49 -2.94 -1.32
C LEU A 518 -9.93 -1.48 -1.38
N ASP A 519 -10.51 -0.99 -0.32
CA ASP A 519 -10.72 0.45 -0.15
C ASP A 519 -9.44 1.14 0.39
N GLN A 520 -9.53 2.46 0.62
CA GLN A 520 -8.41 3.25 1.15
C GLN A 520 -8.04 2.89 2.60
N ALA A 521 -8.94 2.25 3.33
CA ALA A 521 -8.71 1.74 4.67
C ALA A 521 -8.16 0.30 4.68
N MET A 522 -7.79 -0.25 3.51
CA MET A 522 -7.36 -1.64 3.32
C MET A 522 -8.45 -2.68 3.61
N GLU A 523 -9.71 -2.26 3.73
CA GLU A 523 -10.81 -3.19 3.91
C GLU A 523 -11.20 -3.86 2.58
N PRO A 524 -11.51 -5.18 2.61
CA PRO A 524 -11.92 -5.91 1.42
C PRO A 524 -13.27 -5.43 0.85
N ASP A 525 -13.30 -4.97 -0.40
CA ASP A 525 -14.55 -4.77 -1.13
C ASP A 525 -15.12 -6.11 -1.59
N LEU A 526 -15.92 -6.73 -0.74
CA LEU A 526 -16.54 -8.03 -1.02
C LEU A 526 -17.48 -8.03 -2.24
N MET A 527 -17.96 -6.85 -2.69
CA MET A 527 -18.75 -6.74 -3.91
C MET A 527 -17.89 -6.83 -5.18
N SER A 528 -16.61 -6.47 -5.08
CA SER A 528 -15.62 -6.61 -6.15
C SER A 528 -15.02 -8.02 -6.23
N LEU A 529 -15.27 -8.89 -5.24
CA LEU A 529 -14.71 -10.23 -5.19
C LEU A 529 -15.20 -11.08 -6.37
N ASP A 530 -14.29 -11.45 -7.25
CA ASP A 530 -14.46 -12.48 -8.29
C ASP A 530 -13.54 -13.65 -7.94
N ALA A 531 -14.14 -14.77 -7.58
CA ALA A 531 -13.40 -15.97 -7.20
C ALA A 531 -14.03 -17.23 -7.80
N GLN A 532 -13.18 -18.21 -8.04
CA GLN A 532 -13.57 -19.55 -8.44
C GLN A 532 -12.70 -20.59 -7.76
N GLY A 533 -13.27 -21.73 -7.45
CA GLY A 533 -12.53 -22.77 -6.75
C GLY A 533 -13.25 -24.10 -6.69
N GLU A 534 -12.55 -25.04 -6.12
CA GLU A 534 -13.07 -26.38 -5.84
C GLU A 534 -12.62 -26.78 -4.42
N LEU A 535 -13.60 -27.10 -3.58
CA LEU A 535 -13.39 -27.62 -2.24
C LEU A 535 -13.56 -29.14 -2.26
N ARG A 536 -12.62 -29.85 -1.66
CA ARG A 536 -12.64 -31.30 -1.47
C ARG A 536 -12.56 -31.62 0.01
N SER A 537 -13.39 -32.55 0.49
CA SER A 537 -13.33 -33.04 1.85
C SER A 537 -13.49 -34.57 1.86
N ALA A 538 -12.51 -35.25 2.45
CA ALA A 538 -12.55 -36.69 2.58
C ALA A 538 -13.62 -37.15 3.58
N ASP A 539 -13.85 -36.35 4.62
CA ASP A 539 -14.88 -36.60 5.64
C ASP A 539 -15.35 -35.25 6.20
N ILE A 540 -16.58 -34.84 5.86
CA ILE A 540 -17.20 -33.64 6.38
C ILE A 540 -18.38 -34.00 7.27
N HIS A 541 -18.47 -33.36 8.43
CA HIS A 541 -19.64 -33.46 9.29
C HIS A 541 -20.12 -32.06 9.68
N ILE A 542 -21.42 -31.84 9.50
CA ILE A 542 -22.09 -30.59 9.87
C ILE A 542 -23.34 -30.96 10.68
N GLU A 543 -23.40 -30.45 11.89
CA GLU A 543 -24.50 -30.71 12.82
C GLU A 543 -25.25 -29.39 13.11
N GLN A 544 -26.50 -29.49 13.57
CA GLN A 544 -27.34 -28.37 13.99
C GLN A 544 -27.66 -27.36 12.89
N LEU A 545 -27.81 -27.81 11.65
CA LEU A 545 -28.27 -26.97 10.53
C LEU A 545 -29.79 -26.98 10.45
N LYS A 546 -30.44 -25.88 10.78
CA LYS A 546 -31.91 -25.74 10.72
C LYS A 546 -32.51 -26.19 9.39
N ALA A 547 -31.86 -25.86 8.27
CA ALA A 547 -32.32 -26.27 6.94
C ALA A 547 -32.41 -27.79 6.80
N PHE A 548 -31.42 -28.51 7.28
CA PHE A 548 -31.39 -29.97 7.22
C PHE A 548 -32.31 -30.63 8.28
N GLU A 549 -32.45 -30.02 9.46
CA GLU A 549 -33.44 -30.46 10.45
C GLU A 549 -34.89 -30.34 9.91
N VAL A 550 -35.19 -29.21 9.25
CA VAL A 550 -36.48 -28.99 8.59
C VAL A 550 -36.68 -29.97 7.43
N LEU A 551 -35.63 -30.20 6.64
CA LEU A 551 -35.62 -31.16 5.53
C LEU A 551 -35.88 -32.60 6.03
N ALA A 552 -35.16 -33.04 7.08
CA ALA A 552 -35.34 -34.35 7.70
C ALA A 552 -36.77 -34.56 8.16
N LYS A 553 -37.33 -33.56 8.87
CA LYS A 553 -38.70 -33.59 9.35
C LYS A 553 -39.73 -33.59 8.22
N THR A 554 -39.47 -32.85 7.14
CA THR A 554 -40.38 -32.72 6.00
C THR A 554 -40.42 -34.01 5.19
N LEU A 555 -39.27 -34.67 5.01
CA LEU A 555 -39.14 -35.92 4.25
C LEU A 555 -39.31 -37.19 5.16
N GLY A 556 -39.46 -37.01 6.49
CA GLY A 556 -39.62 -38.11 7.45
C GLY A 556 -38.38 -39.02 7.53
N ASN A 557 -37.19 -38.46 7.33
CA ASN A 557 -35.94 -39.22 7.33
C ASN A 557 -34.88 -38.54 8.20
N ASP A 558 -34.64 -39.08 9.40
CA ASP A 558 -33.70 -38.52 10.37
C ASP A 558 -32.24 -38.50 9.88
N ALA A 559 -31.88 -39.35 8.91
CA ALA A 559 -30.54 -39.33 8.32
C ALA A 559 -30.21 -38.01 7.64
N LEU A 560 -31.20 -37.20 7.30
CA LEU A 560 -31.05 -35.87 6.70
C LEU A 560 -30.88 -34.75 7.74
N SER A 561 -30.95 -35.02 9.05
CA SER A 561 -30.84 -33.99 10.10
C SER A 561 -29.44 -33.46 10.29
N SER A 562 -28.42 -34.20 9.87
CA SER A 562 -27.01 -33.79 9.89
C SER A 562 -26.33 -34.24 8.61
N ILE A 563 -25.34 -33.45 8.16
CA ILE A 563 -24.49 -33.83 7.02
C ILE A 563 -23.33 -34.66 7.57
N ARG A 564 -23.21 -35.91 7.14
CA ARG A 564 -22.02 -36.75 7.32
C ARG A 564 -21.75 -37.39 5.98
N ALA A 565 -20.81 -36.78 5.24
CA ALA A 565 -20.52 -37.17 3.88
C ALA A 565 -19.03 -37.39 3.68
N LYS A 566 -18.69 -38.36 2.83
CA LYS A 566 -17.30 -38.68 2.44
C LYS A 566 -17.05 -38.32 0.99
N ASP A 567 -15.80 -38.04 0.70
CA ASP A 567 -15.30 -37.79 -0.67
C ASP A 567 -16.10 -36.69 -1.41
N VAL A 568 -16.43 -35.63 -0.69
CA VAL A 568 -17.23 -34.51 -1.19
C VAL A 568 -16.35 -33.60 -2.06
N VAL A 569 -16.86 -33.22 -3.25
CA VAL A 569 -16.22 -32.25 -4.15
C VAL A 569 -17.24 -31.17 -4.49
N ILE A 570 -16.92 -29.92 -4.10
CA ILE A 570 -17.82 -28.76 -4.28
C ILE A 570 -17.12 -27.71 -5.17
N PRO A 571 -17.40 -27.69 -6.47
CA PRO A 571 -16.99 -26.57 -7.32
C PRO A 571 -17.85 -25.35 -7.04
N PHE A 572 -17.21 -24.18 -6.89
CA PHE A 572 -17.91 -22.93 -6.58
C PHE A 572 -17.34 -21.72 -7.31
N SER A 573 -18.12 -20.66 -7.31
CA SER A 573 -17.66 -19.32 -7.70
C SER A 573 -18.28 -18.26 -6.79
N ILE A 574 -17.58 -17.14 -6.62
CA ILE A 574 -18.08 -15.98 -5.87
C ILE A 574 -18.07 -14.78 -6.81
N ARG A 575 -19.20 -14.13 -6.96
CA ARG A 575 -19.35 -12.91 -7.76
C ARG A 575 -20.40 -12.01 -7.17
N GLN A 576 -20.13 -10.70 -7.16
CA GLN A 576 -21.08 -9.68 -6.69
C GLN A 576 -21.65 -10.02 -5.30
N GLY A 577 -20.79 -10.42 -4.38
CA GLY A 577 -21.17 -10.78 -3.02
C GLY A 577 -21.99 -12.07 -2.89
N ARG A 578 -22.01 -12.95 -3.91
CA ARG A 578 -22.77 -14.19 -3.88
C ARG A 578 -21.88 -15.39 -4.22
N LEU A 579 -21.78 -16.32 -3.29
CA LEU A 579 -21.17 -17.65 -3.50
C LEU A 579 -22.17 -18.54 -4.20
N THR A 580 -21.81 -19.13 -5.32
CA THR A 580 -22.61 -20.07 -6.09
C THR A 580 -21.89 -21.42 -6.20
N THR A 581 -22.56 -22.51 -5.82
CA THR A 581 -22.06 -23.87 -6.00
C THR A 581 -22.64 -24.50 -7.26
N LYS A 582 -21.77 -25.15 -8.05
CA LYS A 582 -22.24 -26.02 -9.13
C LYS A 582 -22.85 -27.30 -8.53
N PRO A 583 -23.66 -28.06 -9.27
CA PRO A 583 -24.21 -29.32 -8.77
C PRO A 583 -23.11 -30.25 -8.25
N PHE A 584 -23.27 -30.73 -7.03
CA PHE A 584 -22.38 -31.67 -6.38
C PHE A 584 -23.16 -32.71 -5.59
N ASP A 585 -22.57 -33.88 -5.40
CA ASP A 585 -23.22 -35.02 -4.73
C ASP A 585 -22.79 -35.12 -3.27
N LEU A 586 -23.79 -35.30 -2.39
CA LEU A 586 -23.63 -35.65 -0.98
C LEU A 586 -24.22 -37.03 -0.74
N LYS A 587 -23.40 -37.97 -0.32
CA LYS A 587 -23.85 -39.29 0.08
C LYS A 587 -23.90 -39.40 1.58
N MET A 588 -25.12 -39.50 2.16
CA MET A 588 -25.40 -39.55 3.58
C MET A 588 -26.07 -40.87 3.93
N GLY A 589 -25.28 -41.88 4.32
CA GLY A 589 -25.79 -43.22 4.50
C GLY A 589 -26.39 -43.80 3.20
N ASP A 590 -27.67 -44.17 3.24
CA ASP A 590 -28.41 -44.71 2.10
C ASP A 590 -29.09 -43.62 1.24
N VAL A 591 -28.97 -42.36 1.62
CA VAL A 591 -29.56 -41.24 0.90
C VAL A 591 -28.47 -40.50 0.10
N SER A 592 -28.76 -40.23 -1.16
CA SER A 592 -27.91 -39.38 -2.00
C SER A 592 -28.63 -38.08 -2.34
N LEU A 593 -27.95 -36.96 -2.14
CA LEU A 593 -28.43 -35.65 -2.52
C LEU A 593 -27.51 -35.08 -3.61
N ASN A 594 -28.10 -34.55 -4.67
CA ASN A 594 -27.40 -33.66 -5.58
C ASN A 594 -27.83 -32.23 -5.24
N LEU A 595 -26.87 -31.39 -4.81
CA LEU A 595 -27.13 -30.07 -4.25
C LEU A 595 -26.46 -29.01 -5.15
N SER A 596 -27.19 -27.94 -5.47
CA SER A 596 -26.66 -26.75 -6.15
C SER A 596 -27.40 -25.52 -5.66
N GLY A 597 -26.76 -24.35 -5.69
CA GLY A 597 -27.41 -23.13 -5.26
C GLY A 597 -26.45 -22.03 -4.91
N SER A 598 -26.92 -21.05 -4.15
CA SER A 598 -26.11 -19.88 -3.82
C SER A 598 -26.39 -19.34 -2.41
N THR A 599 -25.37 -18.66 -1.87
CA THR A 599 -25.41 -17.93 -0.59
C THR A 599 -24.98 -16.49 -0.82
N GLY A 600 -25.76 -15.51 -0.40
CA GLY A 600 -25.43 -14.08 -0.41
C GLY A 600 -24.69 -13.64 0.84
N LEU A 601 -24.01 -12.50 0.78
CA LEU A 601 -23.38 -11.81 1.95
C LEU A 601 -24.40 -11.43 3.02
N ASP A 602 -25.66 -11.25 2.64
CA ASP A 602 -26.82 -11.03 3.53
C ASP A 602 -27.32 -12.31 4.20
N GLN A 603 -26.57 -13.41 4.07
CA GLN A 603 -26.91 -14.77 4.52
C GLN A 603 -28.15 -15.35 3.85
N SER A 604 -28.67 -14.74 2.79
CA SER A 604 -29.74 -15.32 1.97
C SER A 604 -29.24 -16.59 1.29
N ILE A 605 -30.06 -17.62 1.30
CA ILE A 605 -29.78 -18.91 0.64
C ILE A 605 -30.84 -19.21 -0.43
N ASP A 606 -30.38 -19.81 -1.53
CA ASP A 606 -31.23 -20.32 -2.59
C ASP A 606 -30.59 -21.59 -3.16
N TYR A 607 -30.97 -22.73 -2.60
CA TYR A 607 -30.44 -24.03 -2.98
C TYR A 607 -31.54 -24.96 -3.50
N THR A 608 -31.17 -25.80 -4.44
CA THR A 608 -31.98 -26.90 -4.92
C THR A 608 -31.28 -28.23 -4.58
N ALA A 609 -31.97 -29.09 -3.87
CA ALA A 609 -31.50 -30.43 -3.56
C ALA A 609 -32.36 -31.46 -4.31
N GLN A 610 -31.76 -32.31 -5.10
CA GLN A 610 -32.38 -33.49 -5.65
C GLN A 610 -32.07 -34.66 -4.70
N VAL A 611 -33.08 -35.13 -3.98
CA VAL A 611 -32.95 -36.19 -2.99
C VAL A 611 -33.33 -37.53 -3.61
N ALA A 612 -32.39 -38.46 -3.72
CA ALA A 612 -32.67 -39.82 -4.13
C ALA A 612 -33.11 -40.63 -2.88
N LEU A 613 -34.36 -41.10 -2.89
CA LEU A 613 -34.93 -41.85 -1.78
C LEU A 613 -34.88 -43.36 -2.10
N PRO A 614 -34.55 -44.23 -1.10
CA PRO A 614 -34.56 -45.65 -1.32
C PRO A 614 -36.00 -46.17 -1.59
N ALA A 615 -36.11 -47.15 -2.44
CA ALA A 615 -37.41 -47.75 -2.86
C ALA A 615 -38.28 -48.21 -1.68
N SER A 616 -37.66 -48.59 -0.54
CA SER A 616 -38.33 -48.95 0.71
C SER A 616 -39.10 -47.80 1.35
N ALA A 617 -38.71 -46.56 1.12
CA ALA A 617 -39.35 -45.38 1.74
C ALA A 617 -40.51 -44.83 0.89
N THR A 618 -40.60 -45.15 -0.42
CA THR A 618 -41.57 -44.57 -1.37
C THR A 618 -42.50 -45.58 -2.00
N GLY A 619 -42.38 -46.85 -1.66
CA GLY A 619 -43.16 -47.92 -2.32
C GLY A 619 -42.81 -48.08 -3.79
N GLY A 620 -41.67 -47.58 -4.26
CA GLY A 620 -41.17 -47.71 -5.62
C GLY A 620 -41.74 -46.73 -6.64
N VAL A 621 -42.58 -45.76 -6.23
CA VAL A 621 -43.28 -44.82 -7.14
C VAL A 621 -42.48 -43.56 -7.40
N LEU A 622 -41.64 -43.10 -6.45
CA LEU A 622 -40.79 -41.89 -6.58
C LEU A 622 -39.35 -42.25 -6.25
N SER A 623 -38.44 -42.15 -7.21
CA SER A 623 -37.02 -42.39 -7.02
C SER A 623 -36.25 -41.13 -6.63
N LYS A 624 -36.75 -39.95 -6.98
CA LYS A 624 -36.11 -38.66 -6.72
C LYS A 624 -37.12 -37.58 -6.40
N VAL A 625 -36.77 -36.67 -5.49
CA VAL A 625 -37.60 -35.53 -5.09
C VAL A 625 -36.73 -34.26 -5.16
N ASN A 626 -37.22 -33.24 -5.84
CA ASN A 626 -36.58 -31.93 -5.89
C ASN A 626 -37.06 -31.05 -4.74
N VAL A 627 -36.15 -30.54 -3.94
CA VAL A 627 -36.40 -29.70 -2.78
C VAL A 627 -35.72 -28.36 -2.95
N GLY A 628 -36.48 -27.27 -2.94
CA GLY A 628 -35.96 -25.91 -2.86
C GLY A 628 -35.70 -25.50 -1.40
N ILE A 629 -34.56 -24.94 -1.11
CA ILE A 629 -34.14 -24.46 0.21
C ILE A 629 -33.83 -22.98 0.06
N GLY A 630 -34.76 -22.11 0.42
CA GLY A 630 -34.62 -20.64 0.36
C GLY A 630 -34.62 -20.03 1.76
N GLY A 631 -34.70 -18.70 1.84
CA GLY A 631 -34.69 -17.96 3.10
C GLY A 631 -33.27 -17.59 3.57
N THR A 632 -32.97 -17.86 4.84
CA THR A 632 -31.63 -17.67 5.42
C THR A 632 -31.20 -18.94 6.16
N PHE A 633 -29.91 -19.02 6.52
CA PHE A 633 -29.42 -20.15 7.32
C PHE A 633 -30.13 -20.30 8.68
N THR A 634 -30.59 -19.16 9.25
CA THR A 634 -31.30 -19.12 10.54
C THR A 634 -32.82 -19.31 10.43
N ASP A 635 -33.39 -18.97 9.25
CA ASP A 635 -34.82 -19.11 8.94
C ASP A 635 -35.02 -19.72 7.54
N PRO A 636 -34.72 -21.00 7.34
CA PRO A 636 -34.83 -21.66 6.05
C PRO A 636 -36.28 -21.94 5.65
N LYS A 637 -36.59 -21.74 4.37
CA LYS A 637 -37.89 -22.02 3.74
C LYS A 637 -37.74 -23.23 2.81
N ILE A 638 -38.39 -24.33 3.13
CA ILE A 638 -38.33 -25.54 2.32
C ILE A 638 -39.55 -25.59 1.40
N THR A 639 -39.31 -25.82 0.12
CA THR A 639 -40.36 -26.06 -0.89
C THR A 639 -40.09 -27.41 -1.56
N ILE A 640 -41.14 -28.25 -1.72
CA ILE A 640 -41.02 -29.55 -2.38
C ILE A 640 -41.59 -29.46 -3.79
N GLY A 641 -40.75 -29.72 -4.79
CA GLY A 641 -41.15 -29.79 -6.20
C GLY A 641 -41.59 -31.21 -6.57
N VAL A 642 -42.88 -31.45 -6.60
CA VAL A 642 -43.44 -32.77 -6.96
C VAL A 642 -43.60 -32.95 -8.48
N LYS A 643 -43.54 -31.85 -9.24
CA LYS A 643 -43.88 -31.80 -10.67
C LYS A 643 -42.97 -32.66 -11.58
N GLU A 644 -41.66 -32.54 -11.42
CA GLU A 644 -40.68 -33.22 -12.28
C GLU A 644 -40.53 -34.70 -11.94
N ALA A 645 -40.68 -35.06 -10.66
CA ALA A 645 -40.60 -36.44 -10.20
C ALA A 645 -41.80 -37.30 -10.72
N VAL A 646 -42.94 -36.67 -10.89
CA VAL A 646 -44.15 -37.31 -11.44
C VAL A 646 -44.06 -37.46 -12.98
N GLU A 647 -43.50 -36.46 -13.68
CA GLU A 647 -43.24 -36.52 -15.13
C GLU A 647 -42.21 -37.62 -15.45
N GLU A 648 -41.19 -37.81 -14.66
CA GLU A 648 -40.16 -38.85 -14.85
C GLU A 648 -40.71 -40.25 -14.53
N ALA A 649 -41.49 -40.40 -13.43
CA ALA A 649 -42.15 -41.64 -13.07
C ALA A 649 -43.19 -42.08 -14.15
N ALA A 650 -43.92 -41.13 -14.69
CA ALA A 650 -44.85 -41.36 -15.81
C ALA A 650 -44.15 -41.82 -17.08
N ARG A 651 -42.99 -41.22 -17.45
CA ARG A 651 -42.16 -41.63 -18.59
C ARG A 651 -41.61 -43.05 -18.42
N ASN A 652 -41.02 -43.33 -17.26
CA ASN A 652 -40.44 -44.64 -17.00
C ASN A 652 -41.48 -45.79 -17.00
N LEU A 653 -42.70 -45.53 -16.49
CA LEU A 653 -43.80 -46.50 -16.59
C LEU A 653 -44.26 -46.72 -18.04
N ILE A 654 -44.24 -45.67 -18.84
CA ILE A 654 -44.61 -45.74 -20.29
C ILE A 654 -43.54 -46.53 -21.07
N ASP A 655 -42.26 -46.26 -20.83
CA ASP A 655 -41.14 -46.94 -21.52
C ASP A 655 -41.08 -48.45 -21.15
N GLU A 656 -41.35 -48.80 -19.88
CA GLU A 656 -41.38 -50.21 -19.44
C GLU A 656 -42.56 -51.00 -20.05
N GLN A 657 -43.69 -50.34 -20.26
CA GLN A 657 -44.87 -50.96 -20.89
C GLN A 657 -44.68 -51.11 -22.42
N VAL A 658 -44.06 -50.12 -23.09
CA VAL A 658 -43.75 -50.21 -24.53
C VAL A 658 -42.75 -51.30 -24.84
N GLN A 659 -41.78 -51.58 -23.94
CA GLN A 659 -40.81 -52.66 -24.11
C GLN A 659 -41.40 -54.07 -23.92
N LYS A 660 -42.48 -54.23 -23.15
CA LYS A 660 -43.19 -55.50 -22.97
C LYS A 660 -44.14 -55.89 -24.08
N LEU A 661 -44.46 -54.95 -24.98
CA LEU A 661 -45.56 -55.14 -25.96
C LEU A 661 -45.11 -55.35 -27.43
N THR A 662 -43.83 -55.45 -27.72
CA THR A 662 -43.28 -55.67 -29.06
C THR A 662 -43.26 -57.15 -29.49
N GLY A 663 -44.01 -58.03 -28.81
CA GLY A 663 -44.13 -59.41 -29.18
C GLY A 663 -45.57 -59.80 -29.58
N ASN A 664 -45.88 -59.74 -30.87
CA ASN A 664 -46.99 -60.38 -31.64
C ASN A 664 -48.43 -60.33 -31.07
N GLU A 665 -49.29 -59.49 -31.70
CA GLU A 665 -50.59 -59.88 -32.20
C GLU A 665 -51.31 -58.69 -32.90
N SER A 666 -52.31 -58.97 -33.75
CA SER A 666 -52.95 -58.10 -34.73
C SER A 666 -53.23 -56.63 -34.36
N LEU A 667 -52.80 -55.73 -35.21
CA LEU A 667 -52.60 -54.29 -35.00
C LEU A 667 -53.81 -53.44 -34.56
N SER A 668 -55.07 -53.87 -34.80
CA SER A 668 -56.27 -53.02 -34.61
C SER A 668 -56.99 -53.25 -33.26
N GLU A 669 -57.01 -54.46 -32.72
CA GLU A 669 -57.60 -54.76 -31.39
C GLU A 669 -56.66 -54.45 -30.26
N ALA A 670 -55.34 -54.67 -30.47
CA ALA A 670 -54.28 -54.36 -29.52
C ALA A 670 -54.19 -52.85 -29.28
N VAL A 671 -54.38 -52.01 -30.29
CA VAL A 671 -54.31 -50.54 -30.13
C VAL A 671 -55.50 -49.99 -29.32
N GLN A 672 -56.73 -50.58 -29.48
CA GLN A 672 -57.89 -50.17 -28.68
C GLN A 672 -57.77 -50.59 -27.20
N GLU A 673 -57.29 -51.79 -26.96
CA GLU A 673 -57.04 -52.28 -25.59
C GLU A 673 -55.92 -51.50 -24.90
N GLN A 674 -54.86 -51.14 -25.64
CA GLN A 674 -53.79 -50.29 -25.15
C GLN A 674 -54.25 -48.87 -24.86
N ALA A 675 -55.09 -48.28 -25.71
CA ALA A 675 -55.66 -46.97 -25.48
C ALA A 675 -56.55 -46.93 -24.22
N ALA A 676 -57.31 -47.99 -23.98
CA ALA A 676 -58.13 -48.10 -22.77
C ALA A 676 -57.26 -48.27 -21.50
N LYS A 677 -56.20 -49.06 -21.58
CA LYS A 677 -55.23 -49.21 -20.49
C LYS A 677 -54.48 -47.94 -20.16
N LEU A 678 -53.99 -47.24 -21.17
CA LEU A 678 -53.30 -45.94 -21.00
C LEU A 678 -54.20 -44.87 -20.39
N ARG A 679 -55.49 -44.80 -20.81
CA ARG A 679 -56.45 -43.91 -20.16
C ARG A 679 -56.70 -44.26 -18.69
N GLU A 680 -56.84 -45.51 -18.39
CA GLU A 680 -57.12 -45.99 -17.02
C GLU A 680 -55.88 -45.81 -16.13
N GLU A 681 -54.68 -46.03 -16.64
CA GLU A 681 -53.44 -45.81 -15.91
C GLU A 681 -53.16 -44.31 -15.66
N ALA A 682 -53.37 -43.45 -16.65
CA ALA A 682 -53.27 -41.99 -16.49
C ALA A 682 -54.30 -41.48 -15.47
N ARG A 683 -55.55 -41.99 -15.51
CA ARG A 683 -56.57 -41.65 -14.51
C ARG A 683 -56.16 -42.09 -13.09
N LYS A 684 -55.71 -43.35 -12.92
CA LYS A 684 -55.27 -43.88 -11.64
C LYS A 684 -54.02 -43.16 -11.10
N ALA A 685 -53.10 -42.78 -11.97
CA ALA A 685 -51.94 -42.00 -11.61
C ALA A 685 -52.35 -40.59 -11.15
N GLY A 686 -53.25 -39.93 -11.87
CA GLY A 686 -53.82 -38.62 -11.51
C GLY A 686 -54.58 -38.67 -10.15
N GLU A 687 -55.41 -39.70 -9.93
CA GLU A 687 -56.13 -39.87 -8.67
C GLU A 687 -55.16 -40.09 -7.48
N LYS A 688 -54.12 -40.90 -7.66
CA LYS A 688 -53.11 -41.12 -6.64
C LYS A 688 -52.35 -39.81 -6.33
N LEU A 689 -52.07 -39.00 -7.32
CA LEU A 689 -51.40 -37.72 -7.18
C LEU A 689 -52.24 -36.74 -6.36
N ILE A 690 -53.52 -36.63 -6.71
CA ILE A 690 -54.46 -35.80 -5.95
C ILE A 690 -54.61 -36.28 -4.52
N ALA A 691 -54.78 -37.60 -4.30
CA ALA A 691 -54.89 -38.19 -2.98
C ALA A 691 -53.62 -37.96 -2.12
N ALA A 692 -52.44 -38.09 -2.70
CA ALA A 692 -51.17 -37.80 -2.01
C ALA A 692 -51.06 -36.32 -1.66
N ALA A 693 -51.50 -35.40 -2.54
CA ALA A 693 -51.51 -33.97 -2.26
C ALA A 693 -52.53 -33.61 -1.16
N GLU A 694 -53.69 -34.24 -1.13
CA GLU A 694 -54.70 -34.07 -0.07
C GLU A 694 -54.24 -34.61 1.28
N GLU A 695 -53.51 -35.74 1.30
CA GLU A 695 -52.90 -36.28 2.51
C GLU A 695 -51.80 -35.34 3.04
N GLN A 696 -50.99 -34.79 2.15
CA GLN A 696 -49.96 -33.79 2.51
C GLN A 696 -50.58 -32.48 3.01
N ARG A 697 -51.65 -31.97 2.38
CA ARG A 697 -52.44 -30.85 2.84
C ARG A 697 -52.94 -31.09 4.29
N THR A 698 -53.49 -32.24 4.56
CA THR A 698 -53.99 -32.61 5.87
C THR A 698 -52.85 -32.63 6.92
N LYS A 699 -51.70 -33.23 6.57
CA LYS A 699 -50.53 -33.25 7.46
C LYS A 699 -49.96 -31.83 7.74
N LEU A 700 -49.95 -30.94 6.74
CA LEU A 700 -49.53 -29.56 6.89
C LEU A 700 -50.46 -28.76 7.81
N VAL A 701 -51.77 -28.97 7.70
CA VAL A 701 -52.79 -28.31 8.52
C VAL A 701 -52.77 -28.83 9.94
N ASP A 702 -52.62 -30.16 10.15
CA ASP A 702 -52.56 -30.79 11.47
C ASP A 702 -51.29 -30.44 12.25
N ALA A 703 -50.17 -30.21 11.55
CA ALA A 703 -48.90 -29.79 12.15
C ALA A 703 -48.87 -28.29 12.58
N ALA A 704 -49.82 -27.49 12.15
CA ALA A 704 -49.86 -26.06 12.40
C ALA A 704 -50.39 -25.73 13.81
N LYS A 705 -49.53 -25.21 14.68
CA LYS A 705 -49.79 -24.99 16.13
C LYS A 705 -50.51 -23.68 16.47
N ASN A 706 -50.79 -22.80 15.53
CA ASN A 706 -51.51 -21.54 15.75
C ASN A 706 -52.41 -21.15 14.58
N PRO A 707 -53.40 -20.26 14.74
CA PRO A 707 -54.36 -19.91 13.71
C PRO A 707 -53.75 -19.31 12.44
N ILE A 708 -52.66 -18.55 12.55
CA ILE A 708 -51.96 -17.93 11.39
C ILE A 708 -51.19 -18.99 10.62
N ALA A 709 -50.49 -19.88 11.31
CA ALA A 709 -49.80 -21.02 10.72
C ALA A 709 -50.81 -21.98 10.05
N LYS A 710 -52.00 -22.16 10.63
CA LYS A 710 -53.06 -22.98 10.07
C LYS A 710 -53.60 -22.43 8.77
N LEU A 711 -53.85 -21.12 8.70
CA LEU A 711 -54.28 -20.44 7.49
C LEU A 711 -53.21 -20.48 6.37
N ALA A 712 -51.94 -20.33 6.75
CA ALA A 712 -50.81 -20.45 5.80
C ALA A 712 -50.65 -21.89 5.29
N ALA A 713 -50.84 -22.90 6.15
CA ALA A 713 -50.79 -24.34 5.82
C ALA A 713 -51.98 -24.73 4.91
N GLU A 714 -53.18 -24.20 5.19
CA GLU A 714 -54.37 -24.39 4.35
C GLU A 714 -54.11 -23.80 2.94
N LYS A 715 -53.66 -22.56 2.81
CA LYS A 715 -53.34 -21.92 1.50
C LYS A 715 -52.22 -22.66 0.78
N ALA A 716 -51.20 -23.12 1.45
CA ALA A 716 -50.11 -23.88 0.84
C ALA A 716 -50.59 -25.28 0.42
N GLY A 717 -51.39 -25.94 1.23
CA GLY A 717 -51.99 -27.21 0.90
C GLY A 717 -53.01 -27.15 -0.26
N ASP A 718 -53.84 -26.07 -0.31
CA ASP A 718 -54.75 -25.85 -1.43
C ASP A 718 -54.01 -25.64 -2.76
N LYS A 719 -52.87 -24.86 -2.74
CA LYS A 719 -52.02 -24.71 -3.92
C LYS A 719 -51.41 -26.05 -4.35
N LEU A 720 -51.04 -26.90 -3.41
CA LEU A 720 -50.44 -28.20 -3.68
C LEU A 720 -51.49 -29.14 -4.33
N VAL A 721 -52.74 -29.14 -3.85
CA VAL A 721 -53.84 -29.90 -4.44
C VAL A 721 -54.23 -29.37 -5.82
N ASP A 722 -54.26 -28.01 -6.02
CA ASP A 722 -54.53 -27.42 -7.32
C ASP A 722 -53.45 -27.73 -8.35
N GLU A 723 -52.18 -27.75 -7.93
CA GLU A 723 -51.07 -28.11 -8.83
C GLU A 723 -51.12 -29.62 -9.16
N ALA A 724 -51.45 -30.49 -8.18
CA ALA A 724 -51.65 -31.91 -8.43
C ALA A 724 -52.79 -32.16 -9.40
N ARG A 725 -53.91 -31.42 -9.35
CA ARG A 725 -55.04 -31.51 -10.31
C ARG A 725 -54.58 -31.09 -11.70
N LYS A 726 -53.88 -29.95 -11.86
CA LYS A 726 -53.34 -29.53 -13.17
C LYS A 726 -52.40 -30.58 -13.77
N GLN A 727 -51.64 -31.28 -12.92
CA GLN A 727 -50.73 -32.31 -13.38
C GLN A 727 -51.47 -33.61 -13.75
N ALA A 728 -52.52 -33.96 -13.01
CA ALA A 728 -53.43 -35.08 -13.39
C ALA A 728 -54.08 -34.80 -14.75
N ASP A 729 -54.56 -33.57 -14.99
CA ASP A 729 -55.14 -33.16 -16.26
C ASP A 729 -54.12 -33.23 -17.42
N LYS A 730 -52.85 -32.83 -17.13
CA LYS A 730 -51.76 -32.90 -18.09
C LYS A 730 -51.37 -34.33 -18.45
N LEU A 731 -51.34 -35.24 -17.46
CA LEU A 731 -51.11 -36.67 -17.67
C LEU A 731 -52.19 -37.28 -18.56
N THR A 732 -53.44 -36.89 -18.34
CA THR A 732 -54.58 -37.36 -19.15
C THR A 732 -54.45 -36.82 -20.62
N ALA A 733 -54.08 -35.58 -20.78
CA ALA A 733 -53.84 -34.97 -22.10
C ALA A 733 -52.65 -35.60 -22.86
N GLU A 734 -51.55 -35.91 -22.15
CA GLU A 734 -50.40 -36.62 -22.70
C GLU A 734 -50.71 -38.07 -23.10
N ALA A 735 -51.51 -38.77 -22.29
CA ALA A 735 -52.00 -40.10 -22.63
C ALA A 735 -52.87 -40.07 -23.92
N GLU A 736 -53.76 -39.09 -24.06
CA GLU A 736 -54.57 -38.93 -25.26
C GLU A 736 -53.71 -38.58 -26.50
N ALA A 737 -52.69 -37.70 -26.37
CA ALA A 737 -51.77 -37.41 -27.43
C ALA A 737 -50.93 -38.59 -27.90
N GLN A 738 -50.59 -39.51 -26.96
CA GLN A 738 -49.89 -40.76 -27.28
C GLN A 738 -50.82 -41.78 -27.95
N ILE A 739 -52.06 -41.86 -27.50
CA ILE A 739 -53.07 -42.67 -28.13
C ILE A 739 -53.29 -42.24 -29.60
N GLU A 740 -53.34 -40.94 -29.82
CA GLU A 740 -53.47 -40.37 -31.18
C GLU A 740 -52.23 -40.70 -32.06
N LYS A 741 -51.03 -40.65 -31.51
CA LYS A 741 -49.81 -41.10 -32.20
C LYS A 741 -49.76 -42.61 -32.45
N LEU A 742 -50.29 -43.41 -31.56
CA LEU A 742 -50.38 -44.85 -31.77
C LEU A 742 -51.45 -45.16 -32.85
N ALA A 743 -52.57 -44.47 -32.82
CA ALA A 743 -53.58 -44.60 -33.84
C ALA A 743 -53.13 -44.19 -35.23
N SER A 744 -52.34 -43.11 -35.34
CA SER A 744 -51.77 -42.60 -36.61
C SER A 744 -50.62 -43.48 -37.16
N LYS A 745 -49.98 -44.31 -36.35
CA LYS A 745 -49.01 -45.33 -36.81
C LYS A 745 -49.60 -46.67 -37.18
N ALA A 746 -50.85 -46.86 -36.81
CA ALA A 746 -51.61 -48.08 -37.13
C ALA A 746 -52.47 -47.97 -38.39
N GLN A 747 -52.60 -46.74 -38.96
CA GLN A 747 -53.10 -46.43 -40.34
C GLN A 747 -51.91 -46.42 -41.32
#